data_750218686b8afaac35ad9b9b4853f6d1
#
_entry.id   750218686b8afaac35ad9b9b4853f6d1
#
_cell.length_a   1.000
_cell.length_b   1.000
_cell.length_c   1.000
_cell.angle_alpha   90.00
_cell.angle_beta   90.00
_cell.angle_gamma   90.00
#
_symmetry.space_group_name_H-M   'P 1'
#
loop_
_entity.id
_entity.type
_entity.pdbx_description
1 polymer ?
#
loop_
_entity_poly.entity_id
_entity_poly.type
_entity_poly.pdbx_seq_one_letter_code
_entity_poly.pdbx_strand_id
1 'polypeptide(L)'
;MQKLFKLRFFFAALAAFFLSFSANAQAVVNGTVTDGKTQEALPSVAVTLLPEGLKTITNADGQFRFANVKPGLHNLQFTSLGYKPRSLFEIQALSTRPTELQVVLEPSSTQLEEVKINAQAAFVKDAQSPVSVQSIGINEIQRNPGGNQDISKVIQSLPGVASGLAFRNDLFIRGGGPNENRFFLDGIEIPAINHFATQGASGGPVGMINVNLIRDVDFFTSAFQAQRGNTLSSVMEINLKDGRTDRTGGLFQVGASEVGLFLEGPLSKKTTYLVSARRSYLQFLFGVLGLPFLPSYNDYQFKVKHQLGKRSSLTVLSLGAYDVSTLNTTVDSLPAQRYILSYLPEYFQWNYSIGAKYTQGYDNGYMNVILSRFMLNNTAQKFVNNDKNADKLLDYASQEIENKLRVERIFKGNTSEGTVGFGLEQAKYNTQTFDKRLPGGVVLDYTNQFTLYKYSLFAQWAGRFADERLKLSLGFRTDGNGYNDYMRNPINGFSPRAAFSYYLNERWTVDANWGIYKQLPPYTTLGYKDRDGVEANRDNLKFMQATHYVLGTTQFWPWSAKTSVEGFYKDYRKYPFLTTDQISLANLGGDFGVIGNQPATSTSNGRAYGVEFTYQQKLYKGWFGIAAITAFRSLFEDKDGNLLNASWDNRMIATFTVGKKFAKNWELGMQYQHLGGAPYTPFDADATALRSNWDVLGRSVVDYSRLNTLRNPEFDRLNVRLDKKWYLKKSYINLYFDVQNALASKIVSAPFIDVQRDVAGAPIVDPNDPTRYLTTELENASGTVLPSIGFIFGF
;
A
#
# COMPACT_ATOMS: atom_id res chain seq x y z
N MET A 1 11.66 -14.62 43.88
CA MET A 1 12.28 -13.33 44.25
C MET A 1 13.61 -13.06 43.54
N GLN A 2 14.58 -13.98 43.48
CA GLN A 2 15.90 -13.74 42.81
C GLN A 2 15.83 -13.46 41.30
N LYS A 3 14.92 -14.06 40.52
CA LYS A 3 14.75 -13.76 39.11
C LYS A 3 14.20 -12.35 38.83
N LEU A 4 13.28 -11.88 39.68
CA LEU A 4 12.75 -10.50 39.58
C LEU A 4 13.79 -9.44 40.00
N PHE A 5 14.68 -9.77 40.93
CA PHE A 5 15.75 -8.88 41.34
C PHE A 5 16.83 -8.73 40.26
N LYS A 6 17.20 -9.84 39.59
CA LYS A 6 18.13 -9.83 38.45
C LYS A 6 17.56 -9.05 37.25
N LEU A 7 16.26 -9.16 36.99
CA LEU A 7 15.59 -8.44 35.92
C LEU A 7 15.56 -6.92 36.18
N ARG A 8 15.28 -6.51 37.44
CA ARG A 8 15.33 -5.09 37.86
C ARG A 8 16.74 -4.50 37.77
N PHE A 9 17.75 -5.27 38.12
CA PHE A 9 19.15 -4.85 38.06
C PHE A 9 19.61 -4.75 36.60
N PHE A 10 19.19 -5.66 35.74
CA PHE A 10 19.46 -5.60 34.31
C PHE A 10 18.80 -4.37 33.63
N PHE A 11 17.55 -4.07 33.98
CA PHE A 11 16.86 -2.86 33.48
C PHE A 11 17.47 -1.57 34.07
N ALA A 12 17.89 -1.57 35.32
CA ALA A 12 18.56 -0.43 35.92
C ALA A 12 19.96 -0.18 35.34
N ALA A 13 20.73 -1.24 35.07
CA ALA A 13 22.04 -1.15 34.41
C ALA A 13 21.89 -0.73 32.95
N LEU A 14 20.89 -1.23 32.24
CA LEU A 14 20.53 -0.82 30.88
C LEU A 14 20.11 0.66 30.85
N ALA A 15 19.28 1.09 31.81
CA ALA A 15 18.88 2.49 31.94
C ALA A 15 20.06 3.42 32.28
N ALA A 16 20.96 3.00 33.17
CA ALA A 16 22.17 3.75 33.54
C ALA A 16 23.15 3.84 32.36
N PHE A 17 23.33 2.77 31.60
CA PHE A 17 24.12 2.75 30.36
C PHE A 17 23.59 3.75 29.34
N PHE A 18 22.27 3.85 29.18
CA PHE A 18 21.64 4.78 28.24
C PHE A 18 21.59 6.25 28.70
N LEU A 19 21.72 6.52 30.01
CA LEU A 19 21.77 7.88 30.53
C LEU A 19 23.13 8.58 30.37
N SER A 20 24.19 7.83 30.09
CA SER A 20 25.58 8.32 30.11
C SER A 20 26.07 8.93 28.79
N PHE A 21 25.32 8.92 27.72
CA PHE A 21 25.78 9.38 26.41
C PHE A 21 25.32 10.82 26.08
N SER A 22 26.09 11.80 26.52
CA SER A 22 26.01 13.18 26.00
C SER A 22 27.18 13.43 25.04
N ALA A 23 27.04 13.03 23.77
CA ALA A 23 28.01 13.39 22.74
C ALA A 23 27.52 14.62 21.96
N ASN A 24 28.34 15.63 21.80
CA ASN A 24 28.14 16.72 20.84
C ASN A 24 28.33 16.17 19.42
N ALA A 25 27.29 15.47 18.93
CA ALA A 25 27.27 14.97 17.56
C ALA A 25 26.90 16.11 16.62
N GLN A 26 27.58 16.18 15.48
CA GLN A 26 27.29 17.13 14.40
C GLN A 26 26.86 16.35 13.17
N ALA A 27 25.88 16.87 12.46
CA ALA A 27 25.36 16.31 11.22
C ALA A 27 25.79 17.18 10.01
N VAL A 28 25.76 16.59 8.84
CA VAL A 28 25.96 17.27 7.56
C VAL A 28 24.66 17.15 6.77
N VAL A 29 24.20 18.26 6.22
CA VAL A 29 23.10 18.30 5.25
C VAL A 29 23.64 18.84 3.95
N ASN A 30 23.59 18.05 2.89
CA ASN A 30 24.01 18.41 1.56
C ASN A 30 22.96 17.95 0.54
N GLY A 31 23.10 18.39 -0.67
CA GLY A 31 22.21 17.98 -1.75
C GLY A 31 22.54 18.68 -3.05
N THR A 32 21.76 18.33 -4.07
CA THR A 32 21.85 18.93 -5.40
C THR A 32 20.50 19.53 -5.74
N VAL A 33 20.54 20.75 -6.28
CA VAL A 33 19.39 21.45 -6.83
C VAL A 33 19.42 21.38 -8.34
N THR A 34 18.33 20.97 -8.96
CA THR A 34 18.19 20.84 -10.40
C THR A 34 17.01 21.65 -10.92
N ASP A 35 17.12 22.08 -12.17
CA ASP A 35 16.02 22.68 -12.92
C ASP A 35 14.96 21.64 -13.24
N GLY A 36 13.70 21.92 -12.91
CA GLY A 36 12.57 21.03 -13.14
C GLY A 36 12.22 20.83 -14.61
N LYS A 37 12.67 21.73 -15.48
CA LYS A 37 12.45 21.67 -16.93
C LYS A 37 13.57 20.91 -17.64
N THR A 38 14.82 21.31 -17.42
CA THR A 38 15.99 20.77 -18.15
C THR A 38 16.66 19.61 -17.44
N GLN A 39 16.39 19.41 -16.15
CA GLN A 39 17.09 18.45 -15.28
C GLN A 39 18.57 18.77 -15.09
N GLU A 40 19.03 19.97 -15.43
CA GLU A 40 20.40 20.43 -15.19
C GLU A 40 20.57 20.93 -13.75
N ALA A 41 21.80 20.94 -13.31
CA ALA A 41 22.19 21.49 -12.03
C ALA A 41 21.94 23.00 -11.98
N LEU A 42 21.35 23.50 -10.89
CA LEU A 42 21.08 24.93 -10.68
C LEU A 42 22.11 25.55 -9.75
N PRO A 43 23.04 26.40 -10.27
CA PRO A 43 23.95 27.19 -9.43
C PRO A 43 23.25 28.39 -8.80
N SER A 44 23.89 28.95 -7.78
CA SER A 44 23.46 30.21 -7.13
C SER A 44 22.07 30.18 -6.49
N VAL A 45 21.54 29.01 -6.15
CA VAL A 45 20.32 28.87 -5.37
C VAL A 45 20.63 29.18 -3.91
N ALA A 46 19.92 30.13 -3.30
CA ALA A 46 20.03 30.38 -1.87
C ALA A 46 19.28 29.28 -1.10
N VAL A 47 19.97 28.66 -0.15
CA VAL A 47 19.42 27.60 0.70
C VAL A 47 19.51 28.05 2.16
N THR A 48 18.37 28.01 2.86
CA THR A 48 18.27 28.39 4.28
C THR A 48 17.82 27.18 5.10
N LEU A 49 18.57 26.85 6.16
CA LEU A 49 18.23 25.79 7.12
C LEU A 49 17.54 26.41 8.35
N LEU A 50 16.38 25.89 8.68
CA LEU A 50 15.54 26.37 9.79
C LEU A 50 15.39 25.26 10.86
N PRO A 51 15.30 25.59 12.17
CA PRO A 51 15.14 26.95 12.74
C PRO A 51 16.43 27.74 12.93
N GLU A 52 17.61 27.16 12.70
CA GLU A 52 18.90 27.79 13.01
C GLU A 52 19.20 29.04 12.17
N GLY A 53 18.53 29.20 11.02
CA GLY A 53 18.75 30.33 10.11
C GLY A 53 20.06 30.27 9.34
N LEU A 54 20.74 29.10 9.31
CA LEU A 54 21.98 28.91 8.54
C LEU A 54 21.70 29.05 7.04
N LYS A 55 22.59 29.71 6.32
CA LYS A 55 22.43 29.97 4.87
C LYS A 55 23.63 29.48 4.10
N THR A 56 23.41 28.98 2.89
CA THR A 56 24.41 28.61 1.90
C THR A 56 23.87 28.85 0.49
N ILE A 57 24.72 28.78 -0.51
CA ILE A 57 24.35 28.85 -1.93
C ILE A 57 24.89 27.64 -2.68
N THR A 58 24.19 27.21 -3.75
CA THR A 58 24.63 26.11 -4.59
C THR A 58 25.82 26.51 -5.47
N ASN A 59 26.77 25.60 -5.63
CA ASN A 59 27.94 25.76 -6.52
C ASN A 59 27.55 25.54 -8.02
N ALA A 60 28.56 25.55 -8.91
CA ALA A 60 28.37 25.36 -10.35
C ALA A 60 27.71 24.02 -10.71
N ASP A 61 27.86 22.98 -9.87
CA ASP A 61 27.22 21.67 -10.04
C ASP A 61 25.86 21.57 -9.30
N GLY A 62 25.28 22.71 -8.88
CA GLY A 62 24.02 22.78 -8.15
C GLY A 62 24.11 22.24 -6.72
N GLN A 63 25.29 21.96 -6.19
CA GLN A 63 25.47 21.35 -4.88
C GLN A 63 25.50 22.38 -3.76
N PHE A 64 24.83 22.07 -2.65
CA PHE A 64 24.89 22.83 -1.40
C PHE A 64 25.32 21.95 -0.25
N ARG A 65 25.88 22.58 0.80
CA ARG A 65 26.34 21.88 2.00
C ARG A 65 26.21 22.74 3.24
N PHE A 66 25.59 22.18 4.28
CA PHE A 66 25.67 22.65 5.66
C PHE A 66 26.52 21.67 6.47
N ALA A 67 27.62 22.14 7.01
CA ALA A 67 28.40 21.41 8.00
C ALA A 67 27.97 21.82 9.40
N ASN A 68 28.17 20.97 10.38
CA ASN A 68 27.94 21.27 11.80
C ASN A 68 26.46 21.54 12.17
N VAL A 69 25.55 20.86 11.50
CA VAL A 69 24.10 20.91 11.82
C VAL A 69 23.86 20.08 13.08
N LYS A 70 23.00 20.56 13.96
CA LYS A 70 22.55 19.78 15.14
C LYS A 70 21.75 18.58 14.66
N PRO A 71 22.04 17.33 15.11
CA PRO A 71 21.21 16.18 14.74
C PRO A 71 19.75 16.37 15.15
N GLY A 72 18.84 16.06 14.23
CA GLY A 72 17.41 16.24 14.47
C GLY A 72 16.63 16.51 13.18
N LEU A 73 15.41 17.03 13.31
CA LEU A 73 14.57 17.43 12.19
C LEU A 73 14.71 18.92 11.91
N HIS A 74 14.92 19.26 10.65
CA HIS A 74 15.10 20.63 10.16
C HIS A 74 14.20 20.87 8.96
N ASN A 75 13.95 22.14 8.66
CA ASN A 75 13.31 22.55 7.42
C ASN A 75 14.32 23.27 6.54
N LEU A 76 14.26 23.05 5.22
CA LEU A 76 15.10 23.79 4.27
C LEU A 76 14.21 24.61 3.34
N GLN A 77 14.67 25.80 3.03
CA GLN A 77 14.05 26.70 2.08
C GLN A 77 15.02 26.99 0.94
N PHE A 78 14.54 26.87 -0.28
CA PHE A 78 15.29 27.11 -1.52
C PHE A 78 14.69 28.26 -2.26
N THR A 79 15.52 29.24 -2.64
CA THR A 79 15.10 30.42 -3.39
C THR A 79 16.10 30.74 -4.49
N SER A 80 15.60 31.06 -5.68
CA SER A 80 16.40 31.47 -6.83
C SER A 80 15.58 32.36 -7.73
N LEU A 81 16.25 33.33 -8.37
CA LEU A 81 15.58 34.23 -9.32
C LEU A 81 15.06 33.43 -10.53
N GLY A 82 13.82 33.66 -10.92
CA GLY A 82 13.18 32.93 -12.02
C GLY A 82 12.65 31.53 -11.65
N TYR A 83 12.68 31.15 -10.37
CA TYR A 83 12.17 29.87 -9.87
C TYR A 83 11.19 30.05 -8.72
N LYS A 84 10.25 29.10 -8.58
CA LYS A 84 9.34 29.07 -7.44
C LYS A 84 10.10 28.68 -6.17
N PRO A 85 9.89 29.39 -5.05
CA PRO A 85 10.45 29.00 -3.78
C PRO A 85 9.97 27.58 -3.41
N ARG A 86 10.89 26.76 -2.91
CA ARG A 86 10.55 25.41 -2.44
C ARG A 86 11.00 25.24 -0.99
N SER A 87 10.13 24.63 -0.18
CA SER A 87 10.46 24.26 1.19
C SER A 87 10.37 22.75 1.34
N LEU A 88 11.39 22.19 1.99
CA LEU A 88 11.38 20.79 2.43
C LEU A 88 11.22 20.77 3.94
N PHE A 89 10.26 19.99 4.42
CA PHE A 89 9.93 19.89 5.83
C PHE A 89 10.46 18.60 6.44
N GLU A 90 10.80 18.66 7.73
CA GLU A 90 11.17 17.51 8.54
C GLU A 90 12.36 16.72 7.99
N ILE A 91 13.35 17.40 7.43
CA ILE A 91 14.58 16.78 6.96
C ILE A 91 15.35 16.26 8.17
N GLN A 92 15.61 14.96 8.22
CA GLN A 92 16.35 14.34 9.31
C GLN A 92 17.87 14.50 9.11
N ALA A 93 18.48 15.35 9.90
CA ALA A 93 19.93 15.47 9.97
C ALA A 93 20.51 14.42 10.95
N LEU A 94 21.33 13.50 10.47
CA LEU A 94 21.93 12.42 11.24
C LEU A 94 23.43 12.64 11.37
N SER A 95 24.01 12.34 12.55
CA SER A 95 25.47 12.40 12.77
C SER A 95 26.21 11.24 12.07
N THR A 96 25.50 10.18 11.70
CA THR A 96 26.06 8.99 11.08
C THR A 96 26.36 9.16 9.60
N ARG A 97 25.57 10.00 8.94
CA ARG A 97 25.63 10.20 7.49
C ARG A 97 25.27 11.62 7.13
N PRO A 98 25.83 12.16 6.05
CA PRO A 98 25.25 13.31 5.41
C PRO A 98 23.81 13.03 5.00
N THR A 99 22.92 13.97 5.24
CA THR A 99 21.59 13.91 4.66
C THR A 99 21.69 14.44 3.25
N GLU A 100 21.56 13.56 2.26
CA GLU A 100 21.62 13.94 0.84
C GLU A 100 20.21 14.19 0.30
N LEU A 101 20.05 15.36 -0.31
CA LEU A 101 18.80 15.83 -0.85
C LEU A 101 18.88 16.06 -2.34
N GLN A 102 17.85 15.64 -3.05
CA GLN A 102 17.64 16.02 -4.44
C GLN A 102 16.47 16.97 -4.51
N VAL A 103 16.71 18.18 -4.96
CA VAL A 103 15.71 19.24 -4.96
C VAL A 103 15.53 19.74 -6.37
N VAL A 104 14.29 19.70 -6.84
CA VAL A 104 13.94 20.22 -8.16
C VAL A 104 13.23 21.54 -7.97
N LEU A 105 13.68 22.61 -8.61
CA LEU A 105 13.01 23.90 -8.64
C LEU A 105 12.27 24.08 -9.95
N GLU A 106 10.99 24.44 -9.85
CA GLU A 106 10.17 24.72 -11.02
C GLU A 106 10.37 26.18 -11.46
N PRO A 107 10.57 26.45 -12.77
CA PRO A 107 10.65 27.81 -13.28
C PRO A 107 9.38 28.62 -12.96
N SER A 108 9.56 29.90 -12.68
CA SER A 108 8.47 30.86 -12.46
C SER A 108 8.53 31.99 -13.48
N SER A 109 7.38 32.40 -13.97
CA SER A 109 7.24 33.55 -14.86
C SER A 109 7.03 34.89 -14.12
N THR A 110 6.80 34.84 -12.81
CA THR A 110 6.50 36.02 -11.99
C THR A 110 7.73 36.47 -11.21
N GLN A 111 8.03 37.78 -11.19
CA GLN A 111 9.07 38.37 -10.33
C GLN A 111 8.66 38.20 -8.85
N LEU A 112 9.56 37.70 -8.03
CA LEU A 112 9.30 37.38 -6.63
C LEU A 112 9.22 38.67 -5.80
N GLU A 113 8.09 38.89 -5.17
CA GLU A 113 8.00 39.67 -3.94
C GLU A 113 8.62 38.86 -2.77
N GLU A 114 8.93 39.56 -1.67
CA GLU A 114 9.59 39.03 -0.47
C GLU A 114 9.09 37.61 -0.08
N VAL A 115 10.03 36.66 0.03
CA VAL A 115 9.71 35.26 0.30
C VAL A 115 9.18 35.09 1.72
N LYS A 116 7.88 35.13 1.89
CA LYS A 116 7.23 34.64 3.10
C LYS A 116 7.14 33.12 3.09
N ILE A 117 7.46 32.48 4.22
CA ILE A 117 7.20 31.03 4.41
C ILE A 117 5.72 30.80 4.19
N ASN A 118 5.36 30.32 3.02
CA ASN A 118 3.96 30.05 2.72
C ASN A 118 3.63 28.62 3.14
N ALA A 119 2.57 28.44 3.91
CA ALA A 119 2.05 27.13 4.34
C ALA A 119 1.76 26.19 3.15
N GLN A 120 1.44 26.73 1.98
CA GLN A 120 1.28 25.98 0.74
C GLN A 120 2.55 25.22 0.34
N ALA A 121 3.73 25.73 0.62
CA ALA A 121 4.99 25.08 0.27
C ALA A 121 5.18 23.71 0.98
N ALA A 122 4.46 23.47 2.10
CA ALA A 122 4.44 22.18 2.79
C ALA A 122 3.58 21.13 2.08
N PHE A 123 2.68 21.55 1.19
CA PHE A 123 1.66 20.70 0.55
C PHE A 123 1.58 20.99 -0.95
N VAL A 124 2.72 20.86 -1.64
CA VAL A 124 2.77 21.10 -3.10
C VAL A 124 1.89 20.10 -3.82
N LYS A 125 0.97 20.59 -4.64
CA LYS A 125 0.11 19.78 -5.51
C LYS A 125 0.77 19.67 -6.89
N ASP A 126 0.86 18.44 -7.43
CA ASP A 126 1.23 18.21 -8.83
C ASP A 126 0.21 18.92 -9.75
N ALA A 127 0.68 19.61 -10.78
CA ALA A 127 -0.19 20.29 -11.73
C ALA A 127 -1.02 19.30 -12.57
N GLN A 128 -0.48 18.12 -12.84
CA GLN A 128 -1.17 17.05 -13.59
C GLN A 128 -2.22 16.32 -12.74
N SER A 129 -2.08 16.32 -11.40
CA SER A 129 -3.01 15.69 -10.46
C SER A 129 -3.25 16.59 -9.26
N PRO A 130 -3.97 17.72 -9.44
CA PRO A 130 -4.10 18.72 -8.40
C PRO A 130 -5.09 18.35 -7.29
N VAL A 131 -5.82 17.23 -7.42
CA VAL A 131 -6.95 16.85 -6.56
C VAL A 131 -6.71 15.46 -5.96
N SER A 132 -7.19 15.22 -4.73
CA SER A 132 -7.22 13.90 -4.07
C SER A 132 -5.84 13.26 -3.95
N VAL A 133 -4.79 14.03 -3.63
CA VAL A 133 -3.44 13.52 -3.37
C VAL A 133 -3.01 13.78 -1.94
N GLN A 134 -2.41 12.76 -1.32
CA GLN A 134 -1.78 12.84 0.00
C GLN A 134 -0.31 12.45 -0.13
N SER A 135 0.59 13.38 0.23
CA SER A 135 2.03 13.13 0.25
C SER A 135 2.51 12.90 1.69
N ILE A 136 3.21 11.78 1.90
CA ILE A 136 3.70 11.35 3.20
C ILE A 136 5.21 11.18 3.11
N GLY A 137 5.94 11.85 4.00
CA GLY A 137 7.39 11.71 4.11
C GLY A 137 7.83 10.53 4.96
N ILE A 138 9.10 10.13 4.84
CA ILE A 138 9.69 9.02 5.59
C ILE A 138 9.49 9.15 7.10
N ASN A 139 9.59 10.36 7.67
CA ASN A 139 9.44 10.56 9.10
C ASN A 139 8.01 10.27 9.58
N GLU A 140 7.00 10.63 8.78
CA GLU A 140 5.60 10.34 9.08
C GLU A 140 5.34 8.83 9.05
N ILE A 141 6.01 8.11 8.14
CA ILE A 141 5.91 6.65 8.04
C ILE A 141 6.56 5.98 9.26
N GLN A 142 7.80 6.35 9.58
CA GLN A 142 8.56 5.70 10.65
C GLN A 142 7.99 5.91 12.04
N ARG A 143 7.35 7.06 12.31
CA ARG A 143 6.80 7.42 13.63
C ARG A 143 5.32 7.08 13.81
N ASN A 144 4.66 6.50 12.79
CA ASN A 144 3.24 6.16 12.86
C ASN A 144 2.99 5.10 13.94
N PRO A 145 2.16 5.39 14.98
CA PRO A 145 1.86 4.41 16.02
C PRO A 145 1.08 3.21 15.46
N GLY A 146 1.47 2.01 15.83
CA GLY A 146 0.87 0.78 15.31
C GLY A 146 1.23 0.46 13.85
N GLY A 147 1.98 1.33 13.18
CA GLY A 147 2.37 1.16 11.80
C GLY A 147 3.46 0.10 11.58
N ASN A 148 4.21 -0.29 12.62
CA ASN A 148 5.30 -1.28 12.56
C ASN A 148 6.27 -1.09 11.38
N GLN A 149 6.48 0.15 10.95
CA GLN A 149 7.27 0.46 9.75
C GLN A 149 6.74 -0.24 8.47
N ASP A 150 5.42 -0.40 8.37
CA ASP A 150 4.72 -0.97 7.23
C ASP A 150 3.93 0.13 6.52
N ILE A 151 4.24 0.37 5.24
CA ILE A 151 3.60 1.43 4.46
C ILE A 151 2.09 1.20 4.29
N SER A 152 1.65 -0.04 4.16
CA SER A 152 0.22 -0.37 4.02
C SER A 152 -0.57 0.05 5.26
N LYS A 153 -0.02 -0.15 6.46
CA LYS A 153 -0.65 0.28 7.72
C LYS A 153 -0.66 1.80 7.87
N VAL A 154 0.38 2.47 7.39
CA VAL A 154 0.42 3.94 7.41
C VAL A 154 -0.64 4.52 6.47
N ILE A 155 -0.80 3.96 5.28
CA ILE A 155 -1.83 4.37 4.32
C ILE A 155 -3.25 4.16 4.90
N GLN A 156 -3.48 3.14 5.71
CA GLN A 156 -4.76 2.94 6.42
C GLN A 156 -5.12 4.07 7.40
N SER A 157 -4.21 4.99 7.71
CA SER A 157 -4.49 6.19 8.51
C SER A 157 -4.94 7.40 7.68
N LEU A 158 -4.97 7.28 6.35
CA LEU A 158 -5.36 8.36 5.44
C LEU A 158 -6.88 8.39 5.19
N PRO A 159 -7.43 9.54 4.74
CA PRO A 159 -8.84 9.64 4.41
C PRO A 159 -9.22 8.66 3.30
N GLY A 160 -10.45 8.16 3.35
CA GLY A 160 -11.01 7.24 2.35
C GLY A 160 -10.46 5.83 2.38
N VAL A 161 -9.59 5.48 3.32
CA VAL A 161 -8.96 4.16 3.39
C VAL A 161 -9.55 3.34 4.53
N ALA A 162 -10.28 2.28 4.18
CA ALA A 162 -10.71 1.25 5.13
C ALA A 162 -9.66 0.14 5.21
N SER A 163 -9.50 -0.46 6.38
CA SER A 163 -8.75 -1.70 6.57
C SER A 163 -9.66 -2.90 6.52
N GLY A 164 -9.14 -4.02 6.06
CA GLY A 164 -9.83 -5.31 6.11
C GLY A 164 -9.80 -5.96 7.49
N LEU A 165 -9.92 -7.28 7.50
CA LEU A 165 -9.87 -8.11 8.69
C LEU A 165 -8.56 -7.98 9.47
N ALA A 166 -8.54 -8.44 10.72
CA ALA A 166 -7.32 -8.56 11.51
C ALA A 166 -6.25 -9.35 10.75
N PHE A 167 -5.00 -8.95 10.94
CA PHE A 167 -3.81 -9.55 10.28
C PHE A 167 -3.78 -9.45 8.74
N ARG A 168 -4.51 -8.50 8.13
CA ARG A 168 -4.44 -8.21 6.70
C ARG A 168 -4.23 -6.72 6.44
N ASN A 169 -3.46 -6.43 5.40
CA ASN A 169 -3.15 -5.08 4.94
C ASN A 169 -3.91 -4.72 3.65
N ASP A 170 -5.08 -5.30 3.44
CA ASP A 170 -5.93 -4.90 2.31
C ASP A 170 -6.29 -3.43 2.40
N LEU A 171 -6.26 -2.75 1.25
CA LEU A 171 -6.58 -1.34 1.12
C LEU A 171 -7.88 -1.18 0.34
N PHE A 172 -8.95 -0.84 1.05
CA PHE A 172 -10.25 -0.51 0.46
C PHE A 172 -10.37 1.00 0.35
N ILE A 173 -10.38 1.52 -0.88
CA ILE A 173 -10.22 2.95 -1.12
C ILE A 173 -11.50 3.57 -1.67
N ARG A 174 -12.11 4.49 -0.90
CA ARG A 174 -13.35 5.16 -1.29
C ARG A 174 -14.41 4.17 -1.76
N GLY A 175 -14.58 3.07 -1.00
CA GLY A 175 -15.54 2.02 -1.31
C GLY A 175 -15.18 1.12 -2.49
N GLY A 176 -13.96 1.18 -3.00
CA GLY A 176 -13.45 0.24 -4.00
C GLY A 176 -12.64 -0.89 -3.39
N GLY A 177 -12.56 -2.01 -4.09
CA GLY A 177 -11.93 -3.23 -3.63
C GLY A 177 -10.39 -3.20 -3.63
N PRO A 178 -9.76 -4.17 -2.96
CA PRO A 178 -8.30 -4.22 -2.85
C PRO A 178 -7.60 -4.58 -4.17
N ASN A 179 -8.31 -5.15 -5.12
CA ASN A 179 -7.84 -5.44 -6.48
C ASN A 179 -7.74 -4.19 -7.37
N GLU A 180 -8.29 -3.05 -6.94
CA GLU A 180 -8.42 -1.83 -7.74
C GLU A 180 -7.25 -0.86 -7.59
N ASN A 181 -6.24 -1.21 -6.80
CA ASN A 181 -5.09 -0.37 -6.47
C ASN A 181 -3.87 -0.70 -7.32
N ARG A 182 -3.01 0.28 -7.61
CA ARG A 182 -1.72 0.07 -8.28
C ARG A 182 -0.60 0.78 -7.55
N PHE A 183 0.57 0.15 -7.57
CA PHE A 183 1.74 0.57 -6.83
C PHE A 183 2.91 0.76 -7.78
N PHE A 184 3.64 1.86 -7.60
CA PHE A 184 4.81 2.19 -8.41
C PHE A 184 5.99 2.51 -7.49
N LEU A 185 7.14 1.93 -7.77
CA LEU A 185 8.39 2.15 -7.06
C LEU A 185 9.37 2.87 -8.00
N ASP A 186 9.68 4.15 -7.74
CA ASP A 186 10.43 5.03 -8.65
C ASP A 186 9.88 5.04 -10.09
N GLY A 187 8.55 4.87 -10.23
CA GLY A 187 7.85 4.80 -11.51
C GLY A 187 7.79 3.42 -12.15
N ILE A 188 8.42 2.39 -11.57
CA ILE A 188 8.29 0.98 -11.99
C ILE A 188 7.09 0.36 -11.29
N GLU A 189 6.14 -0.19 -12.04
CA GLU A 189 4.97 -0.85 -11.48
C GLU A 189 5.35 -2.14 -10.76
N ILE A 190 4.84 -2.28 -9.53
CA ILE A 190 4.96 -3.46 -8.69
C ILE A 190 3.56 -3.94 -8.30
N PRO A 191 3.20 -5.18 -8.55
CA PRO A 191 1.81 -5.63 -8.35
C PRO A 191 1.45 -5.89 -6.89
N ALA A 192 2.43 -6.19 -6.04
CA ALA A 192 2.22 -6.44 -4.62
C ALA A 192 3.19 -5.62 -3.77
N ILE A 193 2.72 -5.14 -2.63
CA ILE A 193 3.49 -4.42 -1.62
C ILE A 193 3.53 -5.16 -0.29
N ASN A 194 2.87 -6.32 -0.21
CA ASN A 194 2.77 -7.14 0.99
C ASN A 194 3.28 -8.56 0.74
N HIS A 195 3.82 -9.18 1.79
CA HIS A 195 4.07 -10.62 1.88
C HIS A 195 2.77 -11.40 1.91
N PHE A 196 2.79 -12.65 1.44
CA PHE A 196 1.60 -13.50 1.34
C PHE A 196 0.48 -12.83 0.56
N ALA A 197 0.85 -12.16 -0.54
CA ALA A 197 -0.10 -11.41 -1.35
C ALA A 197 -1.19 -12.34 -1.91
N THR A 198 -2.44 -11.95 -1.70
CA THR A 198 -3.59 -12.65 -2.26
C THR A 198 -3.67 -12.36 -3.75
N GLN A 199 -3.84 -13.39 -4.58
CA GLN A 199 -3.98 -13.21 -6.02
C GLN A 199 -5.17 -12.33 -6.38
N GLY A 200 -4.96 -11.40 -7.31
CA GLY A 200 -5.98 -10.44 -7.73
C GLY A 200 -6.35 -9.41 -6.66
N ALA A 201 -5.54 -9.25 -5.60
CA ALA A 201 -5.75 -8.24 -4.55
C ALA A 201 -4.42 -7.61 -4.14
N SER A 202 -4.47 -6.59 -3.27
CA SER A 202 -3.27 -5.98 -2.70
C SER A 202 -2.92 -6.51 -1.29
N GLY A 203 -3.76 -7.38 -0.73
CA GLY A 203 -3.68 -7.83 0.66
C GLY A 203 -2.52 -8.76 0.97
N GLY A 204 -2.27 -8.91 2.26
CA GLY A 204 -1.23 -9.73 2.87
C GLY A 204 -0.98 -9.20 4.28
N PRO A 205 -0.40 -9.97 5.20
CA PRO A 205 -0.32 -9.58 6.61
C PRO A 205 0.77 -8.54 6.93
N VAL A 206 1.82 -8.44 6.11
CA VAL A 206 3.03 -7.63 6.40
C VAL A 206 3.55 -6.98 5.13
N GLY A 207 3.97 -5.72 5.24
CA GLY A 207 4.55 -4.97 4.13
C GLY A 207 5.91 -5.48 3.67
N MET A 208 6.06 -5.67 2.36
CA MET A 208 7.29 -6.12 1.71
C MET A 208 8.30 -4.98 1.48
N ILE A 209 7.85 -3.72 1.48
CA ILE A 209 8.73 -2.59 1.20
C ILE A 209 9.44 -2.13 2.48
N ASN A 210 10.77 -2.09 2.44
CA ASN A 210 11.54 -1.52 3.55
C ASN A 210 11.41 0.00 3.56
N VAL A 211 10.74 0.54 4.58
CA VAL A 211 10.50 1.99 4.70
C VAL A 211 11.79 2.81 4.81
N ASN A 212 12.91 2.23 5.25
CA ASN A 212 14.19 2.94 5.35
C ASN A 212 14.78 3.32 3.98
N LEU A 213 14.30 2.71 2.89
CA LEU A 213 14.63 3.06 1.51
C LEU A 213 13.77 4.19 0.97
N ILE A 214 12.59 4.45 1.55
CA ILE A 214 11.62 5.42 1.06
C ILE A 214 12.11 6.84 1.33
N ARG A 215 11.89 7.74 0.38
CA ARG A 215 12.00 9.18 0.53
C ARG A 215 10.65 9.80 0.86
N ASP A 216 9.66 9.52 0.01
CA ASP A 216 8.28 9.98 0.14
C ASP A 216 7.33 9.02 -0.59
N VAL A 217 6.04 9.16 -0.30
CA VAL A 217 4.96 8.42 -0.95
C VAL A 217 3.87 9.41 -1.33
N ASP A 218 3.49 9.41 -2.60
CA ASP A 218 2.32 10.12 -3.10
C ASP A 218 1.19 9.13 -3.32
N PHE A 219 0.10 9.36 -2.61
CA PHE A 219 -1.08 8.50 -2.64
C PHE A 219 -2.25 9.25 -3.27
N PHE A 220 -2.72 8.73 -4.41
CA PHE A 220 -3.81 9.29 -5.21
C PHE A 220 -5.05 8.42 -5.05
N THR A 221 -6.17 9.02 -4.64
CA THR A 221 -7.47 8.34 -4.49
C THR A 221 -8.45 8.72 -5.61
N SER A 222 -8.05 9.61 -6.50
CA SER A 222 -8.70 10.02 -7.75
C SER A 222 -7.74 10.85 -8.59
N ALA A 223 -8.18 11.38 -9.73
CA ALA A 223 -7.39 12.26 -10.62
C ALA A 223 -6.04 11.65 -11.03
N PHE A 224 -5.98 10.33 -11.24
CA PHE A 224 -4.73 9.65 -11.61
C PHE A 224 -4.19 10.23 -12.91
N GLN A 225 -2.87 10.38 -12.97
CA GLN A 225 -2.18 10.79 -14.18
C GLN A 225 -2.42 9.79 -15.33
N ALA A 226 -2.45 10.26 -16.59
CA ALA A 226 -2.80 9.45 -17.78
C ALA A 226 -1.81 8.28 -18.00
N GLN A 227 -0.54 8.42 -17.60
CA GLN A 227 0.44 7.33 -17.65
C GLN A 227 0.14 6.18 -16.67
N ARG A 228 -0.77 6.39 -15.69
CA ARG A 228 -1.21 5.38 -14.72
C ARG A 228 -2.54 4.80 -15.17
N GLY A 229 -2.51 3.55 -15.62
CA GLY A 229 -3.69 2.80 -16.09
C GLY A 229 -3.92 1.54 -15.28
N ASN A 230 -4.92 0.76 -15.71
CA ASN A 230 -5.28 -0.53 -15.13
C ASN A 230 -5.61 -0.45 -13.61
N THR A 231 -6.27 0.63 -13.18
CA THR A 231 -6.65 0.90 -11.80
C THR A 231 -8.00 1.60 -11.74
N LEU A 232 -8.81 1.31 -10.70
CA LEU A 232 -10.11 1.93 -10.49
C LEU A 232 -10.19 2.75 -9.20
N SER A 233 -9.34 2.49 -8.18
CA SER A 233 -9.50 3.12 -6.86
C SER A 233 -8.32 3.95 -6.41
N SER A 234 -7.10 3.48 -6.54
CA SER A 234 -5.93 4.28 -6.13
C SER A 234 -4.66 4.00 -6.94
N VAL A 235 -3.78 4.99 -6.91
CA VAL A 235 -2.39 4.88 -7.35
C VAL A 235 -1.49 5.31 -6.20
N MET A 236 -0.48 4.51 -5.90
CA MET A 236 0.56 4.82 -4.91
C MET A 236 1.91 4.91 -5.61
N GLU A 237 2.52 6.10 -5.58
CA GLU A 237 3.86 6.36 -6.07
C GLU A 237 4.82 6.36 -4.88
N ILE A 238 5.68 5.37 -4.80
CA ILE A 238 6.66 5.21 -3.74
C ILE A 238 8.01 5.64 -4.29
N ASN A 239 8.52 6.76 -3.83
CA ASN A 239 9.79 7.31 -4.26
C ASN A 239 10.90 6.89 -3.29
N LEU A 240 11.91 6.20 -3.81
CA LEU A 240 13.06 5.78 -3.02
C LEU A 240 14.09 6.91 -2.93
N LYS A 241 14.83 6.97 -1.83
CA LYS A 241 16.01 7.80 -1.73
C LYS A 241 17.12 7.30 -2.68
N ASP A 242 18.10 8.12 -2.97
CA ASP A 242 19.32 7.68 -3.62
C ASP A 242 20.37 7.27 -2.57
N GLY A 243 21.29 6.40 -2.94
CA GLY A 243 22.40 6.00 -2.07
C GLY A 243 23.34 7.16 -1.81
N ARG A 244 24.02 7.13 -0.65
CA ARG A 244 25.03 8.16 -0.30
C ARG A 244 26.20 8.16 -1.27
N THR A 245 26.85 9.32 -1.36
CA THR A 245 27.97 9.57 -2.29
C THR A 245 29.32 9.62 -1.58
N ASP A 246 29.33 9.69 -0.22
CA ASP A 246 30.55 9.93 0.57
C ASP A 246 31.25 8.63 1.01
N ARG A 247 30.51 7.67 1.51
CA ARG A 247 31.03 6.38 2.01
C ARG A 247 29.91 5.36 2.14
N THR A 248 30.27 4.09 2.32
CA THR A 248 29.29 3.06 2.72
C THR A 248 28.86 3.29 4.16
N GLY A 249 27.58 3.12 4.40
CA GLY A 249 26.93 3.14 5.70
C GLY A 249 25.65 2.33 5.64
N GLY A 250 24.94 2.24 6.75
CA GLY A 250 23.70 1.47 6.76
C GLY A 250 23.00 1.52 8.09
N LEU A 251 22.05 0.63 8.24
CA LEU A 251 21.39 0.37 9.51
C LEU A 251 21.10 -1.12 9.69
N PHE A 252 21.16 -1.55 10.92
CA PHE A 252 20.69 -2.83 11.40
C PHE A 252 19.45 -2.60 12.26
N GLN A 253 18.40 -3.39 12.02
CA GLN A 253 17.19 -3.30 12.82
C GLN A 253 16.72 -4.66 13.31
N VAL A 254 16.13 -4.65 14.50
CA VAL A 254 15.28 -5.70 15.03
C VAL A 254 13.92 -5.06 15.27
N GLY A 255 12.95 -5.43 14.45
CA GLY A 255 11.58 -4.91 14.50
C GLY A 255 10.65 -5.78 15.35
N ALA A 256 9.34 -5.57 15.21
CA ALA A 256 8.33 -6.36 15.92
C ALA A 256 8.23 -7.81 15.41
N SER A 257 8.59 -8.06 14.16
CA SER A 257 8.40 -9.34 13.47
C SER A 257 9.60 -9.80 12.67
N GLU A 258 10.67 -8.98 12.56
CA GLU A 258 11.74 -9.20 11.61
C GLU A 258 13.09 -8.65 12.10
N VAL A 259 14.15 -9.23 11.53
CA VAL A 259 15.50 -8.69 11.57
C VAL A 259 15.86 -8.22 10.18
N GLY A 260 16.48 -7.04 10.06
CA GLY A 260 16.85 -6.44 8.79
C GLY A 260 18.22 -5.79 8.79
N LEU A 261 18.89 -5.87 7.63
CA LEU A 261 20.10 -5.13 7.32
C LEU A 261 19.87 -4.26 6.10
N PHE A 262 20.26 -3.02 6.19
CA PHE A 262 20.23 -2.07 5.10
C PHE A 262 21.61 -1.46 4.92
N LEU A 263 22.09 -1.38 3.67
CA LEU A 263 23.35 -0.76 3.30
C LEU A 263 23.16 0.22 2.15
N GLU A 264 23.90 1.30 2.17
CA GLU A 264 23.94 2.32 1.11
C GLU A 264 25.33 2.90 0.94
N GLY A 265 25.67 3.33 -0.28
CA GLY A 265 26.96 3.95 -0.52
C GLY A 265 27.29 4.17 -1.98
N PRO A 266 28.48 4.72 -2.26
CA PRO A 266 29.00 4.86 -3.60
C PRO A 266 29.67 3.55 -4.07
N LEU A 267 29.35 3.12 -5.29
CA LEU A 267 30.18 2.16 -6.05
C LEU A 267 31.24 2.89 -6.85
N SER A 268 30.97 4.14 -7.23
CA SER A 268 31.90 5.04 -7.90
C SER A 268 31.46 6.49 -7.71
N LYS A 269 32.22 7.47 -8.21
CA LYS A 269 31.83 8.90 -8.19
C LYS A 269 30.50 9.18 -8.90
N LYS A 270 30.08 8.29 -9.81
CA LYS A 270 28.85 8.44 -10.60
C LYS A 270 27.79 7.38 -10.30
N THR A 271 28.07 6.45 -9.40
CA THR A 271 27.20 5.30 -9.13
C THR A 271 26.98 5.14 -7.64
N THR A 272 25.72 5.12 -7.23
CA THR A 272 25.30 4.85 -5.85
C THR A 272 24.43 3.62 -5.77
N TYR A 273 24.41 2.99 -4.60
CA TYR A 273 23.56 1.82 -4.34
C TYR A 273 22.80 1.93 -3.02
N LEU A 274 21.67 1.27 -2.99
CA LEU A 274 20.91 0.90 -1.79
C LEU A 274 20.70 -0.60 -1.85
N VAL A 275 20.83 -1.30 -0.73
CA VAL A 275 20.46 -2.72 -0.63
C VAL A 275 19.88 -3.01 0.74
N SER A 276 18.86 -3.85 0.79
CA SER A 276 18.20 -4.30 2.01
C SER A 276 17.94 -5.79 1.94
N ALA A 277 18.07 -6.47 3.07
CA ALA A 277 17.62 -7.83 3.26
C ALA A 277 16.94 -7.95 4.63
N ARG A 278 15.76 -8.64 4.67
CA ARG A 278 15.02 -8.86 5.91
C ARG A 278 14.63 -10.34 6.02
N ARG A 279 14.54 -10.81 7.26
CA ARG A 279 14.03 -12.13 7.62
C ARG A 279 13.06 -12.02 8.79
N SER A 280 11.90 -12.65 8.66
CA SER A 280 10.91 -12.69 9.74
C SER A 280 11.25 -13.77 10.77
N TYR A 281 10.76 -13.56 12.00
CA TYR A 281 10.68 -14.57 13.06
C TYR A 281 9.23 -14.79 13.52
N LEU A 282 8.24 -14.46 12.68
CA LEU A 282 6.81 -14.61 12.95
C LEU A 282 6.43 -16.05 13.28
N GLN A 283 7.02 -17.05 12.60
CA GLN A 283 6.77 -18.45 12.89
C GLN A 283 7.05 -18.81 14.36
N PHE A 284 8.11 -18.24 14.96
CA PHE A 284 8.42 -18.45 16.36
C PHE A 284 7.37 -17.77 17.25
N LEU A 285 7.02 -16.52 16.97
CA LEU A 285 6.01 -15.78 17.73
C LEU A 285 4.65 -16.46 17.68
N PHE A 286 4.22 -16.91 16.51
CA PHE A 286 2.94 -17.56 16.31
C PHE A 286 2.90 -18.94 16.97
N GLY A 287 4.03 -19.67 16.96
CA GLY A 287 4.16 -20.91 17.73
C GLY A 287 4.00 -20.71 19.24
N VAL A 288 4.65 -19.68 19.80
CA VAL A 288 4.51 -19.32 21.23
C VAL A 288 3.08 -18.87 21.58
N LEU A 289 2.41 -18.19 20.66
CA LEU A 289 1.02 -17.75 20.82
C LEU A 289 0.00 -18.89 20.60
N GLY A 290 0.44 -20.10 20.23
CA GLY A 290 -0.46 -21.21 19.97
C GLY A 290 -1.37 -21.02 18.76
N LEU A 291 -0.90 -20.31 17.71
CA LEU A 291 -1.68 -20.14 16.49
C LEU A 291 -1.57 -21.36 15.57
N PRO A 292 -2.64 -21.72 14.84
CA PRO A 292 -2.69 -22.91 13.99
C PRO A 292 -1.90 -22.77 12.68
N PHE A 293 -1.21 -21.67 12.44
CA PHE A 293 -0.40 -21.40 11.26
C PHE A 293 0.88 -20.65 11.61
N LEU A 294 1.95 -20.94 10.86
CA LEU A 294 3.30 -20.49 11.15
C LEU A 294 3.91 -19.79 9.91
N PRO A 295 3.64 -18.48 9.73
CA PRO A 295 4.17 -17.73 8.60
C PRO A 295 5.64 -17.40 8.77
N SER A 296 6.41 -17.47 7.72
CA SER A 296 7.77 -16.93 7.65
C SER A 296 8.01 -16.30 6.30
N TYR A 297 8.77 -15.21 6.28
CA TYR A 297 9.16 -14.54 5.04
C TYR A 297 10.61 -14.10 5.05
N ASN A 298 11.15 -13.97 3.84
CA ASN A 298 12.42 -13.31 3.57
C ASN A 298 12.22 -12.37 2.40
N ASP A 299 12.84 -11.20 2.43
CA ASP A 299 12.82 -10.28 1.31
C ASP A 299 14.15 -9.60 1.09
N TYR A 300 14.29 -9.10 -0.13
CA TYR A 300 15.39 -8.25 -0.53
C TYR A 300 14.90 -7.07 -1.35
N GLN A 301 15.62 -5.97 -1.28
CA GLN A 301 15.45 -4.82 -2.16
C GLN A 301 16.80 -4.26 -2.52
N PHE A 302 16.96 -3.80 -3.78
CA PHE A 302 18.11 -3.00 -4.15
C PHE A 302 17.73 -1.92 -5.17
N LYS A 303 18.51 -0.85 -5.18
CA LYS A 303 18.51 0.20 -6.18
C LYS A 303 19.94 0.58 -6.48
N VAL A 304 20.29 0.65 -7.76
CA VAL A 304 21.55 1.19 -8.26
C VAL A 304 21.21 2.33 -9.20
N LYS A 305 21.79 3.50 -8.95
CA LYS A 305 21.66 4.67 -9.82
C LYS A 305 23.01 5.06 -10.37
N HIS A 306 23.12 5.16 -11.68
CA HIS A 306 24.32 5.56 -12.41
C HIS A 306 24.05 6.84 -13.20
N GLN A 307 24.90 7.86 -13.02
CA GLN A 307 24.86 9.09 -13.78
C GLN A 307 25.68 8.92 -15.06
N LEU A 308 25.01 8.79 -16.19
CA LEU A 308 25.62 8.57 -17.51
C LEU A 308 26.24 9.87 -18.06
N GLY A 309 25.54 10.98 -17.89
CA GLY A 309 25.92 12.31 -18.37
C GLY A 309 25.33 13.42 -17.50
N LYS A 310 25.50 14.67 -17.88
CA LYS A 310 24.96 15.80 -17.11
C LYS A 310 23.41 15.75 -17.03
N ARG A 311 22.76 15.26 -18.08
CA ARG A 311 21.29 15.20 -18.21
C ARG A 311 20.76 13.79 -18.33
N SER A 312 21.57 12.74 -18.14
CA SER A 312 21.12 11.37 -18.31
C SER A 312 21.53 10.46 -17.16
N SER A 313 20.63 9.61 -16.76
CA SER A 313 20.85 8.64 -15.69
C SER A 313 20.16 7.31 -15.99
N LEU A 314 20.73 6.24 -15.44
CA LEU A 314 20.15 4.90 -15.45
C LEU A 314 19.92 4.46 -14.01
N THR A 315 18.70 4.07 -13.70
CA THR A 315 18.34 3.49 -12.39
C THR A 315 17.89 2.05 -12.62
N VAL A 316 18.50 1.12 -11.90
CA VAL A 316 18.07 -0.29 -11.85
C VAL A 316 17.64 -0.58 -10.43
N LEU A 317 16.45 -1.15 -10.27
CA LEU A 317 15.94 -1.56 -8.97
C LEU A 317 15.29 -2.93 -9.04
N SER A 318 15.28 -3.61 -7.91
CA SER A 318 14.53 -4.86 -7.73
C SER A 318 14.09 -5.01 -6.29
N LEU A 319 12.98 -5.69 -6.11
CA LEU A 319 12.52 -6.23 -4.83
C LEU A 319 11.99 -7.64 -5.07
N GLY A 320 12.07 -8.48 -4.06
CA GLY A 320 11.53 -9.85 -4.13
C GLY A 320 11.35 -10.45 -2.75
N ALA A 321 10.47 -11.43 -2.66
CA ALA A 321 10.10 -12.10 -1.44
C ALA A 321 9.95 -13.61 -1.64
N TYR A 322 10.16 -14.32 -0.54
CA TYR A 322 9.98 -15.75 -0.39
C TYR A 322 9.20 -16.01 0.89
N ASP A 323 7.97 -16.49 0.74
CA ASP A 323 6.98 -16.59 1.79
C ASP A 323 6.53 -18.04 1.97
N VAL A 324 6.47 -18.51 3.21
CA VAL A 324 6.03 -19.85 3.58
C VAL A 324 5.08 -19.77 4.76
N SER A 325 3.91 -20.40 4.65
CA SER A 325 2.99 -20.58 5.76
C SER A 325 2.64 -22.05 5.90
N THR A 326 3.14 -22.68 6.96
CA THR A 326 2.84 -24.07 7.32
C THR A 326 1.78 -24.14 8.39
N LEU A 327 1.14 -25.29 8.57
CA LEU A 327 0.19 -25.54 9.63
C LEU A 327 0.90 -25.97 10.92
N ASN A 328 0.39 -25.52 12.06
CA ASN A 328 0.77 -25.97 13.38
C ASN A 328 -0.25 -26.99 13.88
N THR A 329 -0.12 -28.22 13.45
CA THR A 329 -1.05 -29.31 13.75
C THR A 329 -1.01 -29.79 15.21
N THR A 330 -0.06 -29.29 16.02
CA THR A 330 0.04 -29.62 17.44
C THR A 330 -0.88 -28.77 18.31
N VAL A 331 -1.47 -27.70 17.77
CA VAL A 331 -2.38 -26.79 18.49
C VAL A 331 -3.81 -27.02 18.03
N ASP A 332 -4.44 -28.07 18.51
CA ASP A 332 -5.81 -28.49 18.16
C ASP A 332 -6.76 -28.59 19.38
N SER A 333 -6.32 -28.11 20.53
CA SER A 333 -7.08 -28.22 21.78
C SER A 333 -8.33 -27.34 21.81
N LEU A 334 -8.31 -26.17 21.16
CA LEU A 334 -9.45 -25.25 21.11
C LEU A 334 -10.31 -25.49 19.86
N PRO A 335 -11.65 -25.40 19.97
CA PRO A 335 -12.55 -25.56 18.80
C PRO A 335 -12.18 -24.66 17.63
N ALA A 336 -11.88 -23.38 17.87
CA ALA A 336 -11.47 -22.44 16.83
C ALA A 336 -10.16 -22.85 16.11
N GLN A 337 -9.19 -23.43 16.85
CA GLN A 337 -7.95 -23.92 16.25
C GLN A 337 -8.22 -25.13 15.33
N ARG A 338 -9.01 -26.11 15.80
CA ARG A 338 -9.44 -27.25 14.98
C ARG A 338 -10.21 -26.83 13.73
N TYR A 339 -11.13 -25.86 13.89
CA TYR A 339 -11.88 -25.32 12.77
C TYR A 339 -10.95 -24.70 11.72
N ILE A 340 -9.98 -23.87 12.11
CA ILE A 340 -9.01 -23.30 11.17
C ILE A 340 -8.15 -24.40 10.51
N LEU A 341 -7.67 -25.38 11.28
CA LEU A 341 -6.88 -26.50 10.76
C LEU A 341 -7.66 -27.39 9.79
N SER A 342 -9.00 -27.44 9.88
CA SER A 342 -9.81 -28.27 8.97
C SER A 342 -9.79 -27.77 7.54
N TYR A 343 -9.78 -26.47 7.29
CA TYR A 343 -9.88 -25.88 5.95
C TYR A 343 -8.66 -25.12 5.45
N LEU A 344 -7.81 -24.59 6.34
CA LEU A 344 -6.67 -23.76 5.94
C LEU A 344 -5.62 -24.61 5.20
N PRO A 345 -5.19 -24.24 3.98
CA PRO A 345 -4.08 -24.88 3.29
C PRO A 345 -2.71 -24.38 3.76
N GLU A 346 -1.67 -25.12 3.44
CA GLU A 346 -0.30 -24.61 3.46
C GLU A 346 -0.06 -23.77 2.21
N TYR A 347 0.65 -22.64 2.39
CA TYR A 347 0.97 -21.71 1.31
C TYR A 347 2.47 -21.60 1.12
N PHE A 348 2.86 -21.53 -0.15
CA PHE A 348 4.18 -21.17 -0.57
C PHE A 348 4.09 -20.15 -1.69
N GLN A 349 4.80 -19.02 -1.52
CA GLN A 349 4.81 -17.94 -2.49
C GLN A 349 6.23 -17.41 -2.68
N TRP A 350 6.60 -17.10 -3.90
CA TRP A 350 7.75 -16.27 -4.18
C TRP A 350 7.47 -15.31 -5.32
N ASN A 351 8.03 -14.13 -5.20
CA ASN A 351 7.83 -13.09 -6.18
C ASN A 351 9.07 -12.22 -6.33
N TYR A 352 9.18 -11.55 -7.47
CA TYR A 352 10.11 -10.47 -7.67
C TYR A 352 9.59 -9.46 -8.68
N SER A 353 10.01 -8.22 -8.51
CA SER A 353 9.92 -7.15 -9.51
C SER A 353 11.32 -6.63 -9.76
N ILE A 354 11.70 -6.51 -11.02
CA ILE A 354 12.96 -5.91 -11.45
C ILE A 354 12.69 -4.92 -12.57
N GLY A 355 13.36 -3.77 -12.56
CA GLY A 355 13.21 -2.81 -13.64
C GLY A 355 14.40 -1.89 -13.79
N ALA A 356 14.51 -1.35 -14.99
CA ALA A 356 15.49 -0.36 -15.39
C ALA A 356 14.78 0.88 -15.94
N LYS A 357 15.11 2.06 -15.41
CA LYS A 357 14.62 3.35 -15.87
C LYS A 357 15.78 4.17 -16.39
N TYR A 358 15.77 4.47 -17.67
CA TYR A 358 16.65 5.46 -18.30
C TYR A 358 15.92 6.79 -18.36
N THR A 359 16.55 7.84 -17.84
CA THR A 359 16.06 9.22 -17.92
C THR A 359 17.01 10.06 -18.74
N GLN A 360 16.49 10.79 -19.73
CA GLN A 360 17.21 11.76 -20.56
C GLN A 360 16.55 13.13 -20.45
N GLY A 361 17.27 14.12 -19.98
CA GLY A 361 16.85 15.53 -19.95
C GLY A 361 17.05 16.23 -21.30
N TYR A 362 16.21 17.21 -21.58
CA TYR A 362 16.23 18.11 -22.74
C TYR A 362 15.91 19.53 -22.28
N ASP A 363 16.05 20.54 -23.14
CA ASP A 363 15.77 21.93 -22.78
C ASP A 363 14.31 22.21 -22.40
N ASN A 364 13.39 21.38 -22.88
CA ASN A 364 11.96 21.53 -22.66
C ASN A 364 11.33 20.36 -21.89
N GLY A 365 12.08 19.69 -21.03
CA GLY A 365 11.62 18.57 -20.22
C GLY A 365 12.51 17.35 -20.31
N TYR A 366 11.97 16.15 -20.12
CA TYR A 366 12.76 14.91 -20.11
C TYR A 366 11.97 13.72 -20.67
N MET A 367 12.67 12.65 -20.96
CA MET A 367 12.11 11.38 -21.42
C MET A 367 12.52 10.28 -20.45
N ASN A 368 11.60 9.40 -20.13
CA ASN A 368 11.86 8.15 -19.44
C ASN A 368 11.59 6.96 -20.35
N VAL A 369 12.50 6.00 -20.33
CA VAL A 369 12.30 4.67 -20.90
C VAL A 369 12.40 3.67 -19.75
N ILE A 370 11.34 2.91 -19.54
CA ILE A 370 11.19 2.01 -18.39
C ILE A 370 10.95 0.61 -18.91
N LEU A 371 11.87 -0.30 -18.58
CA LEU A 371 11.74 -1.74 -18.80
C LEU A 371 11.55 -2.41 -17.45
N SER A 372 10.58 -3.29 -17.33
CA SER A 372 10.39 -4.03 -16.07
C SER A 372 9.85 -5.42 -16.30
N ARG A 373 10.14 -6.30 -15.35
CA ARG A 373 9.59 -7.64 -15.25
C ARG A 373 9.09 -7.87 -13.84
N PHE A 374 7.90 -8.41 -13.77
CA PHE A 374 7.29 -8.94 -12.56
C PHE A 374 7.06 -10.44 -12.70
N MET A 375 7.19 -11.17 -11.60
CA MET A 375 6.84 -12.59 -11.51
C MET A 375 6.32 -12.91 -10.11
N LEU A 376 5.18 -13.58 -10.06
CA LEU A 376 4.55 -14.08 -8.85
C LEU A 376 4.22 -15.56 -9.04
N ASN A 377 4.65 -16.39 -8.09
CA ASN A 377 4.30 -17.81 -8.02
C ASN A 377 3.61 -18.07 -6.70
N ASN A 378 2.45 -18.70 -6.78
CA ASN A 378 1.68 -19.15 -5.63
C ASN A 378 1.44 -20.63 -5.69
N THR A 379 1.58 -21.31 -4.56
CA THR A 379 1.08 -22.67 -4.36
C THR A 379 0.27 -22.74 -3.08
N ALA A 380 -0.79 -23.53 -3.10
CA ALA A 380 -1.60 -23.84 -1.94
C ALA A 380 -1.91 -25.35 -1.94
N GLN A 381 -1.65 -26.02 -0.83
CA GLN A 381 -1.87 -27.45 -0.70
C GLN A 381 -2.66 -27.78 0.56
N LYS A 382 -3.61 -28.70 0.43
CA LYS A 382 -4.39 -29.25 1.55
C LYS A 382 -4.50 -30.74 1.40
N PHE A 383 -4.30 -31.45 2.50
CA PHE A 383 -4.39 -32.90 2.58
C PHE A 383 -5.49 -33.30 3.57
N VAL A 384 -6.05 -34.50 3.40
CA VAL A 384 -6.97 -35.09 4.36
C VAL A 384 -6.31 -35.16 5.73
N ASN A 385 -6.96 -34.65 6.76
CA ASN A 385 -6.47 -34.57 8.14
C ASN A 385 -5.09 -33.88 8.30
N ASN A 386 -4.68 -33.08 7.35
CA ASN A 386 -3.36 -32.44 7.29
C ASN A 386 -2.17 -33.43 7.22
N ASP A 387 -2.42 -34.70 6.89
CA ASP A 387 -1.39 -35.71 6.68
C ASP A 387 -0.88 -35.65 5.22
N LYS A 388 0.39 -35.31 5.04
CA LYS A 388 1.03 -35.18 3.71
C LYS A 388 1.12 -36.50 2.94
N ASN A 389 0.90 -37.65 3.61
CA ASN A 389 0.83 -38.97 2.99
C ASN A 389 -0.59 -39.37 2.57
N ALA A 390 -1.61 -38.62 3.02
CA ALA A 390 -2.99 -38.84 2.65
C ALA A 390 -3.36 -38.16 1.32
N ASP A 391 -4.58 -38.39 0.85
CA ASP A 391 -5.09 -37.82 -0.38
C ASP A 391 -5.09 -36.29 -0.35
N LYS A 392 -4.74 -35.71 -1.47
CA LYS A 392 -4.85 -34.24 -1.66
C LYS A 392 -6.31 -33.81 -1.83
N LEU A 393 -6.70 -32.79 -1.10
CA LEU A 393 -7.98 -32.08 -1.24
C LEU A 393 -7.81 -30.84 -2.12
N LEU A 394 -6.65 -30.18 -2.03
CA LEU A 394 -6.26 -29.04 -2.84
C LEU A 394 -4.83 -29.20 -3.29
N ASP A 395 -4.60 -28.99 -4.58
CA ASP A 395 -3.26 -28.77 -5.16
C ASP A 395 -3.38 -27.65 -6.20
N TYR A 396 -3.06 -26.46 -5.76
CA TYR A 396 -3.15 -25.24 -6.56
C TYR A 396 -1.77 -24.67 -6.81
N ALA A 397 -1.46 -24.40 -8.05
CA ALA A 397 -0.27 -23.66 -8.44
C ALA A 397 -0.61 -22.64 -9.51
N SER A 398 -0.10 -21.43 -9.36
CA SER A 398 -0.27 -20.39 -10.37
C SER A 398 0.97 -19.51 -10.51
N GLN A 399 1.12 -18.96 -11.70
CA GLN A 399 2.22 -18.07 -12.04
C GLN A 399 1.72 -16.90 -12.86
N GLU A 400 2.04 -15.70 -12.41
CA GLU A 400 1.82 -14.45 -13.15
C GLU A 400 3.16 -13.85 -13.55
N ILE A 401 3.32 -13.53 -14.82
CA ILE A 401 4.54 -12.90 -15.36
C ILE A 401 4.12 -11.71 -16.19
N GLU A 402 4.74 -10.55 -15.98
CA GLU A 402 4.52 -9.37 -16.79
C GLU A 402 5.86 -8.76 -17.19
N ASN A 403 6.10 -8.65 -18.49
CA ASN A 403 7.22 -7.92 -19.06
C ASN A 403 6.67 -6.62 -19.66
N LYS A 404 7.17 -5.47 -19.23
CA LYS A 404 6.63 -4.16 -19.57
C LYS A 404 7.70 -3.25 -20.14
N LEU A 405 7.36 -2.55 -21.23
CA LEU A 405 8.05 -1.39 -21.74
C LEU A 405 7.11 -0.19 -21.63
N ARG A 406 7.58 0.90 -21.00
CA ARG A 406 6.88 2.19 -21.03
C ARG A 406 7.85 3.29 -21.44
N VAL A 407 7.44 4.07 -22.42
CA VAL A 407 8.16 5.26 -22.87
C VAL A 407 7.26 6.46 -22.65
N GLU A 408 7.77 7.47 -21.98
CA GLU A 408 7.06 8.69 -21.65
C GLU A 408 7.95 9.91 -21.89
N ARG A 409 7.44 10.88 -22.61
CA ARG A 409 8.07 12.18 -22.82
C ARG A 409 7.30 13.24 -22.06
N ILE A 410 7.97 13.88 -21.13
CA ILE A 410 7.45 14.97 -20.31
C ILE A 410 7.94 16.28 -20.90
N PHE A 411 7.02 17.18 -21.24
CA PHE A 411 7.29 18.52 -21.72
C PHE A 411 7.01 19.52 -20.57
N LYS A 412 7.93 20.41 -20.34
CA LYS A 412 7.78 21.46 -19.32
C LYS A 412 7.97 22.84 -19.95
N GLY A 413 6.90 23.63 -19.91
CA GLY A 413 6.90 25.06 -20.22
C GLY A 413 6.83 25.89 -18.94
N ASN A 414 6.77 27.22 -19.08
CA ASN A 414 6.71 28.11 -17.91
C ASN A 414 5.32 28.04 -17.21
N THR A 415 4.24 27.94 -17.99
CA THR A 415 2.85 27.93 -17.47
C THR A 415 2.12 26.62 -17.78
N SER A 416 2.74 25.71 -18.50
CA SER A 416 2.12 24.43 -18.85
C SER A 416 3.12 23.28 -18.87
N GLU A 417 2.63 22.09 -18.64
CA GLU A 417 3.38 20.85 -18.77
C GLU A 417 2.53 19.80 -19.48
N GLY A 418 3.17 18.86 -20.11
CA GLY A 418 2.48 17.78 -20.82
C GLY A 418 3.26 16.49 -20.74
N THR A 419 2.55 15.39 -20.82
CA THR A 419 3.12 14.05 -20.89
C THR A 419 2.47 13.31 -22.05
N VAL A 420 3.28 12.70 -22.91
CA VAL A 420 2.81 11.77 -23.96
C VAL A 420 3.62 10.49 -23.87
N GLY A 421 3.02 9.37 -24.17
CA GLY A 421 3.74 8.13 -24.14
C GLY A 421 2.92 6.93 -24.54
N PHE A 422 3.60 5.79 -24.52
CA PHE A 422 3.00 4.49 -24.80
C PHE A 422 3.56 3.42 -23.86
N GLY A 423 2.82 2.35 -23.72
CA GLY A 423 3.22 1.14 -23.01
C GLY A 423 2.96 -0.10 -23.86
N LEU A 424 3.87 -1.06 -23.78
CA LEU A 424 3.71 -2.41 -24.32
C LEU A 424 3.94 -3.40 -23.17
N GLU A 425 3.13 -4.44 -23.14
CA GLU A 425 3.24 -5.45 -22.11
C GLU A 425 2.96 -6.84 -22.67
N GLN A 426 3.79 -7.80 -22.27
CA GLN A 426 3.55 -9.23 -22.44
C GLN A 426 3.24 -9.81 -21.06
N ALA A 427 2.01 -10.22 -20.85
CA ALA A 427 1.57 -10.90 -19.64
C ALA A 427 1.37 -12.39 -19.92
N LYS A 428 1.91 -13.24 -19.05
CA LYS A 428 1.68 -14.70 -19.08
C LYS A 428 1.02 -15.11 -17.78
N TYR A 429 0.03 -15.95 -17.88
CA TYR A 429 -0.62 -16.58 -16.74
C TYR A 429 -0.62 -18.09 -16.95
N ASN A 430 -0.14 -18.82 -15.94
CA ASN A 430 -0.19 -20.27 -15.88
C ASN A 430 -0.94 -20.68 -14.62
N THR A 431 -1.81 -21.65 -14.69
CA THR A 431 -2.47 -22.24 -13.51
C THR A 431 -2.61 -23.73 -13.66
N GLN A 432 -2.43 -24.43 -12.53
CA GLN A 432 -2.83 -25.80 -12.31
C GLN A 432 -3.73 -25.80 -11.08
N THR A 433 -4.95 -26.25 -11.25
CA THR A 433 -5.97 -26.24 -10.19
C THR A 433 -6.56 -27.63 -10.06
N PHE A 434 -6.31 -28.26 -8.90
CA PHE A 434 -7.01 -29.44 -8.45
C PHE A 434 -7.67 -29.09 -7.12
N ASP A 435 -9.01 -29.09 -7.06
CA ASP A 435 -9.75 -28.78 -5.84
C ASP A 435 -10.98 -29.68 -5.72
N LYS A 436 -10.99 -30.51 -4.68
CA LYS A 436 -12.11 -31.38 -4.28
C LYS A 436 -13.02 -30.72 -3.24
N ARG A 437 -12.69 -29.52 -2.77
CA ARG A 437 -13.36 -28.83 -1.66
C ARG A 437 -14.50 -27.93 -2.15
N LEU A 438 -15.27 -28.37 -3.11
CA LEU A 438 -16.42 -27.62 -3.64
C LEU A 438 -17.73 -28.30 -3.23
N PRO A 439 -18.77 -27.49 -2.94
CA PRO A 439 -20.09 -28.03 -2.60
C PRO A 439 -20.62 -29.02 -3.65
N GLY A 440 -21.35 -30.04 -3.20
CA GLY A 440 -21.95 -31.02 -4.09
C GLY A 440 -20.98 -32.04 -4.70
N GLY A 441 -19.78 -32.18 -4.14
CA GLY A 441 -18.78 -33.15 -4.61
C GLY A 441 -18.15 -32.81 -5.97
N VAL A 442 -18.22 -31.53 -6.34
CA VAL A 442 -17.59 -31.05 -7.58
C VAL A 442 -16.07 -31.10 -7.45
N VAL A 443 -15.41 -31.72 -8.41
CA VAL A 443 -13.95 -31.71 -8.52
C VAL A 443 -13.57 -30.78 -9.67
N LEU A 444 -12.74 -29.79 -9.39
CA LEU A 444 -12.03 -29.04 -10.43
C LEU A 444 -10.67 -29.67 -10.65
N ASP A 445 -10.37 -30.00 -11.89
CA ASP A 445 -9.04 -30.48 -12.30
C ASP A 445 -8.75 -29.95 -13.68
N TYR A 446 -7.96 -28.86 -13.75
CA TYR A 446 -7.59 -28.27 -15.03
C TYR A 446 -6.24 -27.56 -14.97
N THR A 447 -5.65 -27.43 -16.14
CA THR A 447 -4.50 -26.58 -16.39
C THR A 447 -4.87 -25.54 -17.43
N ASN A 448 -4.39 -24.31 -17.25
CA ASN A 448 -4.51 -23.28 -18.26
C ASN A 448 -3.20 -22.48 -18.40
N GLN A 449 -2.93 -22.07 -19.63
CA GLN A 449 -1.83 -21.18 -19.94
C GLN A 449 -2.26 -20.23 -21.03
N PHE A 450 -2.11 -18.92 -20.80
CA PHE A 450 -2.31 -17.94 -21.84
C PHE A 450 -1.27 -16.84 -21.81
N THR A 451 -1.09 -16.17 -22.96
CA THR A 451 -0.25 -14.98 -23.08
C THR A 451 -1.08 -13.86 -23.66
N LEU A 452 -1.04 -12.71 -23.01
CA LEU A 452 -1.69 -11.48 -23.46
C LEU A 452 -0.62 -10.46 -23.86
N TYR A 453 -0.75 -9.94 -25.09
CA TYR A 453 -0.03 -8.74 -25.48
C TYR A 453 -0.96 -7.55 -25.28
N LYS A 454 -0.53 -6.63 -24.41
CA LYS A 454 -1.28 -5.43 -24.04
C LYS A 454 -0.54 -4.20 -24.57
N TYR A 455 -1.29 -3.21 -25.00
CA TYR A 455 -0.76 -1.92 -25.41
C TYR A 455 -1.54 -0.80 -24.76
N SER A 456 -0.88 0.34 -24.60
CA SER A 456 -1.50 1.56 -24.11
C SER A 456 -0.92 2.78 -24.79
N LEU A 457 -1.74 3.79 -25.02
CA LEU A 457 -1.35 5.13 -25.47
C LEU A 457 -1.93 6.13 -24.49
N PHE A 458 -1.17 7.15 -24.13
CA PHE A 458 -1.63 8.18 -23.22
C PHE A 458 -1.05 9.54 -23.54
N ALA A 459 -1.84 10.57 -23.26
CA ALA A 459 -1.40 11.95 -23.24
C ALA A 459 -2.11 12.71 -22.12
N GLN A 460 -1.41 13.66 -21.55
CA GLN A 460 -1.92 14.56 -20.54
C GLN A 460 -1.30 15.95 -20.74
N TRP A 461 -2.11 16.97 -20.55
CA TRP A 461 -1.67 18.35 -20.54
C TRP A 461 -2.19 19.01 -19.27
N ALA A 462 -1.38 19.86 -18.65
CA ALA A 462 -1.77 20.70 -17.53
C ALA A 462 -1.29 22.12 -17.75
N GLY A 463 -2.19 23.07 -17.52
CA GLY A 463 -1.93 24.51 -17.68
C GLY A 463 -2.26 25.30 -16.43
N ARG A 464 -1.56 26.43 -16.26
CA ARG A 464 -1.75 27.41 -15.19
C ARG A 464 -2.14 28.72 -15.82
N PHE A 465 -3.24 29.30 -15.36
CA PHE A 465 -3.86 30.50 -15.88
C PHE A 465 -4.18 31.50 -14.75
N ALA A 466 -4.54 32.74 -15.11
CA ALA A 466 -4.94 33.77 -14.16
C ALA A 466 -3.92 33.98 -13.02
N ASP A 467 -2.66 34.22 -13.37
CA ASP A 467 -1.53 34.35 -12.43
C ASP A 467 -1.40 33.15 -11.50
N GLU A 468 -1.51 31.95 -12.10
CA GLU A 468 -1.44 30.65 -11.45
C GLU A 468 -2.62 30.33 -10.49
N ARG A 469 -3.64 31.15 -10.43
CA ARG A 469 -4.83 30.88 -9.63
C ARG A 469 -5.67 29.71 -10.15
N LEU A 470 -5.64 29.47 -11.47
CA LEU A 470 -6.35 28.37 -12.11
C LEU A 470 -5.36 27.33 -12.61
N LYS A 471 -5.52 26.09 -12.17
CA LYS A 471 -4.85 24.92 -12.72
C LYS A 471 -5.89 24.04 -13.40
N LEU A 472 -5.64 23.66 -14.64
CA LEU A 472 -6.47 22.76 -15.43
C LEU A 472 -5.60 21.61 -15.94
N SER A 473 -6.05 20.39 -15.75
CA SER A 473 -5.40 19.19 -16.29
C SER A 473 -6.39 18.40 -17.13
N LEU A 474 -6.00 18.07 -18.37
CA LEU A 474 -6.76 17.27 -19.32
C LEU A 474 -5.91 16.09 -19.74
N GLY A 475 -6.46 14.89 -19.70
CA GLY A 475 -5.75 13.68 -20.07
C GLY A 475 -6.64 12.67 -20.74
N PHE A 476 -6.03 11.82 -21.51
CA PHE A 476 -6.68 10.62 -22.05
C PHE A 476 -5.70 9.46 -22.07
N ARG A 477 -6.24 8.28 -21.99
CA ARG A 477 -5.56 7.02 -22.15
C ARG A 477 -6.43 6.07 -22.92
N THR A 478 -5.83 5.21 -23.70
CA THR A 478 -6.50 4.04 -24.26
C THR A 478 -5.66 2.79 -24.03
N ASP A 479 -6.33 1.71 -23.67
CA ASP A 479 -5.73 0.40 -23.42
C ASP A 479 -6.37 -0.65 -24.32
N GLY A 480 -5.60 -1.62 -24.78
CA GLY A 480 -6.11 -2.76 -25.52
C GLY A 480 -5.26 -4.00 -25.31
N ASN A 481 -5.85 -5.17 -25.55
CA ASN A 481 -5.16 -6.45 -25.47
C ASN A 481 -5.79 -7.53 -26.35
N GLY A 482 -5.11 -8.67 -26.50
CA GLY A 482 -5.53 -9.77 -27.35
C GLY A 482 -6.44 -10.81 -26.69
N TYR A 483 -7.06 -10.53 -25.53
CA TYR A 483 -7.90 -11.50 -24.82
C TYR A 483 -9.15 -11.88 -25.63
N ASN A 484 -9.91 -10.88 -26.07
CA ASN A 484 -11.08 -11.04 -26.94
C ASN A 484 -11.24 -9.82 -27.87
N ASP A 485 -12.24 -9.85 -28.76
CA ASP A 485 -12.47 -8.77 -29.72
C ASP A 485 -12.90 -7.46 -29.06
N TYR A 486 -13.67 -7.53 -27.97
CA TYR A 486 -14.02 -6.33 -27.21
C TYR A 486 -12.79 -5.63 -26.63
N MET A 487 -11.87 -6.36 -26.01
CA MET A 487 -10.67 -5.80 -25.38
C MET A 487 -9.58 -5.43 -26.41
N ARG A 488 -9.66 -5.98 -27.63
CA ARG A 488 -8.74 -5.61 -28.74
C ARG A 488 -9.04 -4.22 -29.28
N ASN A 489 -10.29 -3.78 -29.25
CA ASN A 489 -10.69 -2.48 -29.75
C ASN A 489 -10.28 -1.35 -28.79
N PRO A 490 -9.39 -0.41 -29.19
CA PRO A 490 -8.90 0.67 -28.33
C PRO A 490 -10.00 1.64 -27.86
N ILE A 491 -11.11 1.75 -28.58
CA ILE A 491 -12.26 2.60 -28.20
C ILE A 491 -12.86 2.10 -26.87
N ASN A 492 -12.91 0.78 -26.67
CA ASN A 492 -13.42 0.19 -25.44
C ASN A 492 -12.48 0.40 -24.23
N GLY A 493 -11.20 0.65 -24.48
CA GLY A 493 -10.20 1.00 -23.48
C GLY A 493 -10.08 2.51 -23.22
N PHE A 494 -10.79 3.37 -23.96
CA PHE A 494 -10.66 4.82 -23.87
C PHE A 494 -11.06 5.36 -22.50
N SER A 495 -10.20 6.20 -21.91
CA SER A 495 -10.25 6.67 -20.51
C SER A 495 -9.90 8.16 -20.43
N PRO A 496 -10.85 9.07 -20.75
CA PRO A 496 -10.67 10.51 -20.61
C PRO A 496 -10.73 10.93 -19.15
N ARG A 497 -10.00 12.00 -18.83
CA ARG A 497 -9.95 12.56 -17.47
C ARG A 497 -9.70 14.07 -17.50
N ALA A 498 -10.30 14.79 -16.56
CA ALA A 498 -10.13 16.22 -16.38
C ALA A 498 -10.05 16.54 -14.89
N ALA A 499 -9.16 17.44 -14.51
CA ALA A 499 -9.04 17.94 -13.14
C ALA A 499 -8.87 19.47 -13.18
N PHE A 500 -9.43 20.10 -12.18
CA PHE A 500 -9.49 21.55 -12.04
C PHE A 500 -9.17 21.94 -10.60
N SER A 501 -8.37 22.98 -10.41
CA SER A 501 -8.11 23.58 -9.09
C SER A 501 -8.06 25.09 -9.24
N TYR A 502 -8.88 25.79 -8.44
CA TYR A 502 -8.95 27.25 -8.44
C TYR A 502 -8.62 27.81 -7.06
N TYR A 503 -7.66 28.73 -6.99
CA TYR A 503 -7.27 29.42 -5.78
C TYR A 503 -8.19 30.65 -5.58
N LEU A 504 -9.14 30.56 -4.65
CA LEU A 504 -9.98 31.73 -4.23
C LEU A 504 -9.10 32.84 -3.66
N ASN A 505 -8.08 32.46 -2.91
CA ASN A 505 -7.02 33.31 -2.40
C ASN A 505 -5.76 32.47 -2.13
N GLU A 506 -4.68 33.06 -1.59
CA GLU A 506 -3.41 32.35 -1.32
C GLU A 506 -3.54 31.13 -0.37
N ARG A 507 -4.64 30.99 0.36
CA ARG A 507 -4.82 29.96 1.37
C ARG A 507 -6.00 29.02 1.12
N TRP A 508 -6.81 29.29 0.10
CA TRP A 508 -8.04 28.54 -0.11
C TRP A 508 -8.20 28.13 -1.56
N THR A 509 -8.39 26.82 -1.80
CA THR A 509 -8.65 26.25 -3.13
C THR A 509 -9.99 25.56 -3.20
N VAL A 510 -10.60 25.58 -4.38
CA VAL A 510 -11.70 24.70 -4.77
C VAL A 510 -11.19 23.80 -5.88
N ASP A 511 -11.46 22.50 -5.75
CA ASP A 511 -10.90 21.47 -6.57
C ASP A 511 -12.02 20.58 -7.15
N ALA A 512 -11.95 20.20 -8.42
CA ALA A 512 -12.88 19.27 -9.03
C ALA A 512 -12.17 18.28 -9.94
N ASN A 513 -12.69 17.08 -10.05
CA ASN A 513 -12.19 16.02 -10.93
C ASN A 513 -13.33 15.21 -11.52
N TRP A 514 -13.16 14.87 -12.80
CA TRP A 514 -13.95 13.89 -13.52
C TRP A 514 -13.03 12.98 -14.32
N GLY A 515 -13.31 11.66 -14.34
CA GLY A 515 -12.55 10.76 -15.17
C GLY A 515 -13.19 9.38 -15.29
N ILE A 516 -12.95 8.74 -16.43
CA ILE A 516 -13.28 7.33 -16.69
C ILE A 516 -12.00 6.52 -16.55
N TYR A 517 -12.06 5.47 -15.74
CA TYR A 517 -10.94 4.57 -15.49
C TYR A 517 -11.31 3.15 -15.90
N LYS A 518 -10.36 2.44 -16.47
CA LYS A 518 -10.52 1.06 -16.95
C LYS A 518 -9.50 0.15 -16.28
N GLN A 519 -9.92 -1.08 -16.00
CA GLN A 519 -9.06 -2.12 -15.45
C GLN A 519 -9.39 -3.48 -16.07
N LEU A 520 -8.35 -4.27 -16.33
CA LEU A 520 -8.49 -5.67 -16.73
C LEU A 520 -8.96 -6.49 -15.52
N PRO A 521 -9.93 -7.40 -15.65
CA PRO A 521 -10.24 -8.37 -14.62
C PRO A 521 -9.00 -9.19 -14.21
N PRO A 522 -8.95 -9.74 -12.98
CA PRO A 522 -7.81 -10.57 -12.53
C PRO A 522 -7.51 -11.74 -13.48
N TYR A 523 -6.24 -12.07 -13.67
CA TYR A 523 -5.81 -13.18 -14.54
C TYR A 523 -6.42 -14.51 -14.12
N THR A 524 -6.61 -14.72 -12.82
CA THR A 524 -7.29 -15.90 -12.28
C THR A 524 -8.68 -16.05 -12.88
N THR A 525 -9.47 -14.96 -12.91
CA THR A 525 -10.81 -14.96 -13.50
C THR A 525 -10.77 -15.12 -15.02
N LEU A 526 -9.78 -14.48 -15.70
CA LEU A 526 -9.62 -14.63 -17.15
C LEU A 526 -9.24 -16.06 -17.53
N GLY A 527 -8.50 -16.76 -16.68
CA GLY A 527 -7.94 -18.09 -16.93
C GLY A 527 -8.81 -19.27 -16.52
N TYR A 528 -10.04 -19.05 -16.05
CA TYR A 528 -10.93 -20.14 -15.67
C TYR A 528 -11.30 -21.01 -16.88
N LYS A 529 -11.21 -22.34 -16.67
CA LYS A 529 -11.73 -23.36 -17.58
C LYS A 529 -12.81 -24.18 -16.87
N ASP A 530 -13.84 -24.49 -17.62
CA ASP A 530 -14.88 -25.39 -17.14
C ASP A 530 -14.44 -26.87 -17.18
N ARG A 531 -15.35 -27.80 -16.85
CA ARG A 531 -15.10 -29.24 -16.82
C ARG A 531 -14.74 -29.81 -18.19
N ASP A 532 -15.23 -29.17 -19.26
CA ASP A 532 -14.98 -29.59 -20.63
C ASP A 532 -13.67 -28.97 -21.20
N GLY A 533 -12.94 -28.24 -20.37
CA GLY A 533 -11.69 -27.57 -20.74
C GLY A 533 -11.85 -26.29 -21.54
N VAL A 534 -13.09 -25.75 -21.62
CA VAL A 534 -13.40 -24.53 -22.36
C VAL A 534 -13.08 -23.29 -21.51
N GLU A 535 -12.49 -22.27 -22.12
CA GLU A 535 -12.26 -20.96 -21.48
C GLU A 535 -13.58 -20.18 -21.36
N ALA A 536 -14.42 -20.55 -20.39
CA ALA A 536 -15.80 -20.08 -20.25
C ALA A 536 -15.92 -18.56 -20.09
N ASN A 537 -14.88 -17.87 -19.65
CA ASN A 537 -14.90 -16.43 -19.40
C ASN A 537 -14.41 -15.58 -20.57
N ARG A 538 -13.84 -16.19 -21.62
CA ARG A 538 -13.15 -15.47 -22.70
C ARG A 538 -14.03 -14.42 -23.39
N ASP A 539 -15.24 -14.79 -23.79
CA ASP A 539 -16.12 -13.89 -24.54
C ASP A 539 -17.05 -13.06 -23.64
N ASN A 540 -17.13 -13.43 -22.36
CA ASN A 540 -18.03 -12.82 -21.39
C ASN A 540 -17.42 -11.67 -20.61
N LEU A 541 -16.09 -11.58 -20.52
CA LEU A 541 -15.43 -10.56 -19.74
C LEU A 541 -15.02 -9.35 -20.59
N LYS A 542 -15.17 -8.17 -19.96
CA LYS A 542 -14.85 -6.85 -20.51
C LYS A 542 -13.96 -6.10 -19.54
N PHE A 543 -13.37 -4.96 -19.94
CA PHE A 543 -12.73 -4.06 -19.00
C PHE A 543 -13.73 -3.63 -17.94
N MET A 544 -13.38 -3.81 -16.65
CA MET A 544 -14.07 -3.16 -15.55
C MET A 544 -13.92 -1.64 -15.71
N GLN A 545 -14.94 -0.89 -15.33
CA GLN A 545 -14.96 0.56 -15.45
C GLN A 545 -15.40 1.22 -14.15
N ALA A 546 -14.74 2.31 -13.77
CA ALA A 546 -15.23 3.27 -12.78
C ALA A 546 -15.20 4.68 -13.37
N THR A 547 -16.30 5.42 -13.21
CA THR A 547 -16.37 6.85 -13.52
C THR A 547 -16.35 7.62 -12.22
N HIS A 548 -15.36 8.48 -12.03
CA HIS A 548 -15.20 9.29 -10.81
C HIS A 548 -15.70 10.71 -11.02
N TYR A 549 -16.36 11.22 -9.99
CA TYR A 549 -16.71 12.63 -9.82
C TYR A 549 -16.25 13.03 -8.43
N VAL A 550 -15.42 14.05 -8.34
CA VAL A 550 -14.92 14.59 -7.06
C VAL A 550 -15.04 16.09 -7.07
N LEU A 551 -15.52 16.63 -5.95
CA LEU A 551 -15.55 18.05 -5.66
C LEU A 551 -15.03 18.27 -4.26
N GLY A 552 -14.11 19.21 -4.09
CA GLY A 552 -13.50 19.47 -2.80
C GLY A 552 -13.02 20.88 -2.62
N THR A 553 -12.58 21.15 -1.40
CA THR A 553 -11.96 22.41 -1.03
C THR A 553 -10.83 22.17 -0.05
N THR A 554 -9.77 22.96 -0.16
CA THR A 554 -8.60 22.87 0.73
C THR A 554 -8.25 24.23 1.27
N GLN A 555 -8.08 24.34 2.59
CA GLN A 555 -7.59 25.54 3.26
C GLN A 555 -6.21 25.29 3.87
N PHE A 556 -5.26 26.18 3.61
CA PHE A 556 -3.90 26.13 4.17
C PHE A 556 -3.77 27.11 5.34
N TRP A 557 -3.13 26.63 6.42
CA TRP A 557 -2.95 27.36 7.66
C TRP A 557 -1.50 27.80 7.86
N PRO A 558 -1.22 28.98 8.47
CA PRO A 558 0.15 29.51 8.62
C PRO A 558 1.12 28.59 9.38
N TRP A 559 0.58 27.72 10.24
CA TRP A 559 1.39 26.79 11.05
C TRP A 559 1.69 25.45 10.38
N SER A 560 1.87 25.45 9.05
CA SER A 560 2.19 24.25 8.25
C SER A 560 1.12 23.16 8.35
N ALA A 561 -0.15 23.57 8.34
CA ALA A 561 -1.28 22.67 8.32
C ALA A 561 -2.19 22.92 7.13
N LYS A 562 -2.99 21.90 6.78
CA LYS A 562 -4.09 22.01 5.81
C LYS A 562 -5.35 21.35 6.36
N THR A 563 -6.50 21.90 5.95
CA THR A 563 -7.81 21.24 6.10
C THR A 563 -8.38 21.01 4.71
N SER A 564 -8.90 19.84 4.43
CA SER A 564 -9.63 19.57 3.18
C SER A 564 -10.95 18.86 3.46
N VAL A 565 -11.94 19.17 2.62
CA VAL A 565 -13.22 18.48 2.54
C VAL A 565 -13.42 18.08 1.09
N GLU A 566 -13.68 16.81 0.83
CA GLU A 566 -13.92 16.27 -0.50
C GLU A 566 -15.19 15.40 -0.50
N GLY A 567 -16.10 15.66 -1.44
CA GLY A 567 -17.19 14.76 -1.78
C GLY A 567 -16.82 13.95 -3.02
N PHE A 568 -17.09 12.65 -3.02
CA PHE A 568 -16.82 11.78 -4.13
C PHE A 568 -18.01 10.92 -4.51
N TYR A 569 -18.09 10.59 -5.81
CA TYR A 569 -19.03 9.62 -6.37
C TYR A 569 -18.30 8.79 -7.43
N LYS A 570 -18.40 7.46 -7.34
CA LYS A 570 -17.89 6.49 -8.31
C LYS A 570 -19.03 5.67 -8.86
N ASP A 571 -19.16 5.62 -10.20
CA ASP A 571 -20.11 4.76 -10.92
C ASP A 571 -19.33 3.57 -11.50
N TYR A 572 -19.60 2.37 -11.01
CA TYR A 572 -18.97 1.13 -11.45
C TYR A 572 -19.83 0.43 -12.50
N ARG A 573 -19.20 -0.01 -13.55
CA ARG A 573 -19.86 -0.77 -14.64
C ARG A 573 -18.98 -1.91 -15.12
N LYS A 574 -19.64 -2.94 -15.65
CA LYS A 574 -18.94 -4.10 -16.24
C LYS A 574 -18.04 -4.81 -15.24
N TYR A 575 -18.39 -4.78 -13.98
CA TYR A 575 -17.68 -5.53 -12.95
C TYR A 575 -17.97 -7.03 -13.12
N PRO A 576 -17.02 -7.94 -12.84
CA PRO A 576 -17.27 -9.37 -12.93
C PRO A 576 -18.38 -9.81 -11.99
N PHE A 577 -19.34 -10.57 -12.53
CA PHE A 577 -20.41 -11.25 -11.80
C PHE A 577 -20.14 -12.75 -11.85
N LEU A 578 -19.95 -13.36 -10.71
CA LEU A 578 -19.68 -14.79 -10.53
C LEU A 578 -21.00 -15.55 -10.65
N THR A 579 -21.14 -16.36 -11.69
CA THR A 579 -22.45 -16.92 -12.05
C THR A 579 -22.85 -18.16 -11.25
N THR A 580 -21.89 -18.89 -10.65
CA THR A 580 -22.18 -20.03 -9.76
C THR A 580 -22.70 -19.54 -8.43
N ASP A 581 -22.00 -18.60 -7.80
CA ASP A 581 -22.40 -18.03 -6.50
C ASP A 581 -23.47 -16.96 -6.63
N GLN A 582 -23.73 -16.48 -7.85
CA GLN A 582 -24.68 -15.40 -8.18
C GLN A 582 -24.37 -14.08 -7.45
N ILE A 583 -23.08 -13.73 -7.35
CA ILE A 583 -22.62 -12.52 -6.67
C ILE A 583 -21.68 -11.69 -7.55
N SER A 584 -21.64 -10.40 -7.29
CA SER A 584 -20.58 -9.54 -7.81
C SER A 584 -19.22 -9.95 -7.24
N LEU A 585 -18.14 -9.89 -8.03
CA LEU A 585 -16.76 -10.05 -7.56
C LEU A 585 -16.44 -9.08 -6.41
N ALA A 586 -17.10 -7.92 -6.34
CA ALA A 586 -17.00 -6.97 -5.24
C ALA A 586 -17.53 -7.52 -3.91
N ASN A 587 -18.23 -8.64 -3.89
CA ASN A 587 -18.88 -9.22 -2.70
C ASN A 587 -18.27 -10.55 -2.26
N LEU A 588 -16.99 -10.82 -2.63
CA LEU A 588 -16.25 -12.01 -2.16
C LEU A 588 -15.98 -12.03 -0.65
N GLY A 589 -16.27 -10.93 0.06
CA GLY A 589 -16.06 -10.84 1.51
C GLY A 589 -14.78 -10.13 1.91
N GLY A 590 -14.55 -10.06 3.22
CA GLY A 590 -13.39 -9.36 3.79
C GLY A 590 -12.07 -10.10 3.60
N ASP A 591 -12.09 -11.39 3.33
CA ASP A 591 -10.93 -12.22 2.98
C ASP A 591 -10.76 -12.32 1.46
N PHE A 592 -10.76 -11.17 0.82
CA PHE A 592 -10.80 -11.02 -0.62
C PHE A 592 -9.61 -11.71 -1.31
N GLY A 593 -9.92 -12.76 -2.06
CA GLY A 593 -8.98 -13.49 -2.88
C GLY A 593 -9.67 -14.03 -4.13
N VAL A 594 -9.12 -13.74 -5.30
CA VAL A 594 -9.72 -14.15 -6.58
C VAL A 594 -9.02 -15.41 -7.07
N ILE A 595 -9.54 -16.57 -6.71
CA ILE A 595 -8.98 -17.87 -7.13
C ILE A 595 -9.30 -18.14 -8.61
N GLY A 596 -10.45 -17.65 -9.11
CA GLY A 596 -10.87 -17.85 -10.50
C GLY A 596 -11.32 -19.29 -10.75
N ASN A 597 -12.18 -19.82 -9.89
CA ASN A 597 -12.66 -21.21 -9.89
C ASN A 597 -14.09 -21.37 -10.39
N GLN A 598 -14.64 -20.35 -11.03
CA GLN A 598 -16.01 -20.35 -11.55
C GLN A 598 -16.20 -19.43 -12.74
N PRO A 599 -17.26 -19.64 -13.56
CA PRO A 599 -17.59 -18.76 -14.67
C PRO A 599 -18.02 -17.38 -14.19
N ALA A 600 -17.71 -16.36 -15.01
CA ALA A 600 -18.02 -14.97 -14.71
C ALA A 600 -18.46 -14.20 -15.96
N THR A 601 -19.32 -13.20 -15.78
CA THR A 601 -19.76 -12.26 -16.82
C THR A 601 -19.49 -10.82 -16.37
N SER A 602 -19.33 -9.89 -17.31
CA SER A 602 -19.14 -8.46 -17.00
C SER A 602 -20.48 -7.71 -16.90
N THR A 603 -21.36 -8.18 -16.05
CA THR A 603 -22.75 -7.69 -15.94
C THR A 603 -23.04 -6.93 -14.65
N SER A 604 -22.19 -7.04 -13.62
CA SER A 604 -22.41 -6.33 -12.35
C SER A 604 -22.09 -4.85 -12.49
N ASN A 605 -22.94 -4.01 -11.90
CA ASN A 605 -22.73 -2.59 -11.73
C ASN A 605 -22.73 -2.24 -10.25
N GLY A 606 -22.29 -1.05 -9.93
CA GLY A 606 -22.23 -0.60 -8.54
C GLY A 606 -21.98 0.89 -8.43
N ARG A 607 -21.99 1.39 -7.21
CA ARG A 607 -21.66 2.77 -6.92
C ARG A 607 -21.03 2.90 -5.54
N ALA A 608 -20.07 3.83 -5.42
CA ALA A 608 -19.55 4.23 -4.13
C ALA A 608 -19.58 5.76 -4.03
N TYR A 609 -20.00 6.29 -2.89
CA TYR A 609 -20.08 7.73 -2.68
C TYR A 609 -19.90 8.09 -1.21
N GLY A 610 -19.38 9.28 -0.97
CA GLY A 610 -19.13 9.73 0.39
C GLY A 610 -18.53 11.11 0.48
N VAL A 611 -18.24 11.49 1.72
CA VAL A 611 -17.58 12.76 2.08
C VAL A 611 -16.39 12.44 2.99
N GLU A 612 -15.28 13.12 2.71
CA GLU A 612 -14.03 13.02 3.47
C GLU A 612 -13.69 14.37 4.08
N PHE A 613 -13.34 14.36 5.36
CA PHE A 613 -12.72 15.48 6.06
C PHE A 613 -11.31 15.10 6.43
N THR A 614 -10.35 15.99 6.19
CA THR A 614 -8.95 15.78 6.58
C THR A 614 -8.37 17.06 7.18
N TYR A 615 -7.71 16.93 8.33
CA TYR A 615 -6.79 17.91 8.86
C TYR A 615 -5.40 17.28 8.95
N GLN A 616 -4.40 17.89 8.33
CA GLN A 616 -3.01 17.41 8.39
C GLN A 616 -2.09 18.54 8.82
N GLN A 617 -1.28 18.29 9.84
CA GLN A 617 -0.27 19.22 10.35
C GLN A 617 1.11 18.56 10.28
N LYS A 618 2.04 19.21 9.57
CA LYS A 618 3.46 18.89 9.61
C LYS A 618 4.05 19.36 10.94
N LEU A 619 5.27 18.93 11.26
CA LEU A 619 5.91 19.26 12.53
C LEU A 619 5.97 20.78 12.77
N TYR A 620 5.21 21.25 13.77
CA TYR A 620 5.17 22.65 14.20
C TYR A 620 5.21 22.73 15.73
N LYS A 621 6.20 23.44 16.28
CA LYS A 621 6.43 23.56 17.73
C LYS A 621 6.46 22.18 18.46
N GLY A 622 6.98 21.18 17.78
CA GLY A 622 7.08 19.82 18.26
C GLY A 622 5.81 18.97 18.13
N TRP A 623 4.69 19.50 17.63
CA TRP A 623 3.45 18.78 17.36
C TRP A 623 3.32 18.44 15.89
N PHE A 624 2.76 17.26 15.59
CA PHE A 624 2.37 16.83 14.27
C PHE A 624 1.14 15.94 14.36
N GLY A 625 0.40 15.79 13.28
CA GLY A 625 -0.75 14.90 13.29
C GLY A 625 -1.57 14.92 12.00
N ILE A 626 -2.47 13.95 11.93
CA ILE A 626 -3.50 13.84 10.91
C ILE A 626 -4.80 13.41 11.55
N ALA A 627 -5.90 14.07 11.20
CA ALA A 627 -7.26 13.66 11.50
C ALA A 627 -7.96 13.41 10.17
N ALA A 628 -8.48 12.22 9.95
CA ALA A 628 -9.20 11.83 8.75
C ALA A 628 -10.54 11.21 9.15
N ILE A 629 -11.63 11.70 8.58
CA ILE A 629 -12.98 11.18 8.79
C ILE A 629 -13.61 10.97 7.43
N THR A 630 -14.15 9.79 7.18
CA THR A 630 -14.84 9.46 5.93
C THR A 630 -16.17 8.82 6.23
N ALA A 631 -17.25 9.40 5.73
CA ALA A 631 -18.58 8.80 5.72
C ALA A 631 -18.91 8.40 4.28
N PHE A 632 -19.23 7.10 4.04
CA PHE A 632 -19.39 6.61 2.68
C PHE A 632 -20.35 5.42 2.59
N ARG A 633 -20.78 5.14 1.38
CA ARG A 633 -21.50 3.93 1.00
C ARG A 633 -20.82 3.28 -0.20
N SER A 634 -20.83 1.95 -0.24
CA SER A 634 -20.43 1.13 -1.36
C SER A 634 -21.46 0.05 -1.63
N LEU A 635 -22.01 0.05 -2.83
CA LEU A 635 -23.15 -0.78 -3.20
C LEU A 635 -22.88 -1.44 -4.55
N PHE A 636 -23.18 -2.74 -4.67
CA PHE A 636 -23.11 -3.48 -5.93
C PHE A 636 -24.38 -4.28 -6.17
N GLU A 637 -24.72 -4.50 -7.43
CA GLU A 637 -25.90 -5.24 -7.84
C GLU A 637 -25.81 -6.72 -7.47
N ASP A 638 -26.93 -7.27 -7.00
CA ASP A 638 -27.19 -8.71 -6.89
C ASP A 638 -27.62 -9.31 -8.24
N LYS A 639 -28.02 -10.58 -8.22
CA LYS A 639 -28.53 -11.30 -9.40
C LYS A 639 -29.78 -10.70 -10.02
N ASP A 640 -30.60 -9.98 -9.25
CA ASP A 640 -31.86 -9.37 -9.65
C ASP A 640 -31.71 -7.87 -10.00
N GLY A 641 -30.48 -7.34 -9.95
CA GLY A 641 -30.17 -5.93 -10.22
C GLY A 641 -30.40 -4.99 -9.03
N ASN A 642 -30.69 -5.51 -7.83
CA ASN A 642 -30.83 -4.68 -6.63
C ASN A 642 -29.48 -4.32 -6.06
N LEU A 643 -29.32 -3.07 -5.64
CA LEU A 643 -28.09 -2.58 -5.01
C LEU A 643 -28.00 -3.03 -3.55
N LEU A 644 -27.08 -3.94 -3.27
CA LEU A 644 -26.74 -4.41 -1.92
C LEU A 644 -25.44 -3.78 -1.42
N ASN A 645 -25.26 -3.77 -0.09
CA ASN A 645 -24.00 -3.31 0.51
C ASN A 645 -22.83 -4.17 0.03
N ALA A 646 -21.74 -3.54 -0.39
CA ALA A 646 -20.48 -4.24 -0.62
C ALA A 646 -19.91 -4.75 0.71
N SER A 647 -19.12 -5.80 0.66
CA SER A 647 -18.50 -6.40 1.86
C SER A 647 -17.56 -5.43 2.64
N TRP A 648 -17.21 -4.30 2.06
CA TRP A 648 -16.40 -3.26 2.70
C TRP A 648 -17.14 -1.92 2.90
N ASP A 649 -18.50 -1.94 2.92
CA ASP A 649 -19.32 -0.77 3.22
C ASP A 649 -19.35 -0.48 4.73
N ASN A 650 -18.21 -0.02 5.28
CA ASN A 650 -18.10 0.31 6.71
C ASN A 650 -18.93 1.53 7.14
N ARG A 651 -19.50 2.29 6.22
CA ARG A 651 -20.24 3.53 6.43
C ARG A 651 -19.42 4.69 6.98
N MET A 652 -18.64 4.45 8.02
CA MET A 652 -17.82 5.49 8.67
C MET A 652 -16.44 4.94 9.03
N ILE A 653 -15.43 5.76 8.78
CA ILE A 653 -14.05 5.53 9.20
C ILE A 653 -13.56 6.84 9.80
N ALA A 654 -12.95 6.80 10.99
CA ALA A 654 -12.27 7.94 11.57
C ALA A 654 -10.90 7.54 12.10
N THR A 655 -9.87 8.28 11.73
CA THR A 655 -8.50 8.05 12.22
C THR A 655 -7.91 9.37 12.71
N PHE A 656 -7.41 9.36 13.93
CA PHE A 656 -6.75 10.49 14.55
C PHE A 656 -5.35 10.07 14.98
N THR A 657 -4.35 10.59 14.32
CA THR A 657 -2.95 10.38 14.68
C THR A 657 -2.38 11.69 15.19
N VAL A 658 -1.83 11.72 16.39
CA VAL A 658 -1.17 12.88 16.98
C VAL A 658 0.15 12.46 17.59
N GLY A 659 1.16 13.31 17.46
CA GLY A 659 2.44 13.06 18.09
C GLY A 659 3.10 14.35 18.59
N LYS A 660 3.94 14.17 19.59
CA LYS A 660 4.72 15.24 20.25
C LYS A 660 6.18 14.83 20.33
N LYS A 661 7.03 15.71 19.85
CA LYS A 661 8.47 15.63 20.02
C LYS A 661 8.89 16.45 21.25
N PHE A 662 9.57 15.80 22.16
CA PHE A 662 10.06 16.40 23.40
C PHE A 662 11.58 16.67 23.34
N ALA A 663 12.08 17.32 24.39
CA ALA A 663 13.52 17.52 24.58
C ALA A 663 14.28 16.16 24.62
N LYS A 664 15.59 16.20 24.37
CA LYS A 664 16.47 15.02 24.41
C LYS A 664 16.04 13.90 23.46
N ASN A 665 15.34 14.22 22.33
CA ASN A 665 14.93 13.29 21.28
C ASN A 665 13.97 12.16 21.73
N TRP A 666 13.09 12.45 22.67
CA TRP A 666 11.92 11.65 22.96
C TRP A 666 10.78 12.04 21.99
N GLU A 667 10.01 11.06 21.56
CA GLU A 667 8.83 11.30 20.71
C GLU A 667 7.72 10.34 21.17
N LEU A 668 6.54 10.88 21.45
CA LEU A 668 5.34 10.13 21.79
C LEU A 668 4.32 10.32 20.65
N GLY A 669 3.78 9.23 20.18
CA GLY A 669 2.70 9.18 19.19
C GLY A 669 1.51 8.38 19.71
N MET A 670 0.31 8.81 19.36
CA MET A 670 -0.94 8.11 19.62
C MET A 670 -1.78 8.09 18.34
N GLN A 671 -2.42 6.96 18.06
CA GLN A 671 -3.36 6.83 16.95
C GLN A 671 -4.62 6.15 17.45
N TYR A 672 -5.73 6.84 17.30
CA TYR A 672 -7.06 6.28 17.52
C TYR A 672 -7.70 6.03 16.15
N GLN A 673 -8.32 4.87 15.98
CA GLN A 673 -9.05 4.49 14.78
C GLN A 673 -10.41 3.92 15.16
N HIS A 674 -11.44 4.46 14.52
CA HIS A 674 -12.81 3.96 14.55
C HIS A 674 -13.17 3.40 13.17
N LEU A 675 -13.69 2.18 13.14
CA LEU A 675 -14.21 1.53 11.93
C LEU A 675 -15.65 1.12 12.18
N GLY A 676 -16.56 1.63 11.37
CA GLY A 676 -17.93 1.16 11.35
C GLY A 676 -18.01 -0.31 10.92
N GLY A 677 -19.04 -1.02 11.39
CA GLY A 677 -19.22 -2.44 11.13
C GLY A 677 -19.36 -2.75 9.64
N ALA A 678 -18.47 -3.57 9.10
CA ALA A 678 -18.57 -4.05 7.73
C ALA A 678 -19.74 -5.03 7.57
N PRO A 679 -20.45 -5.04 6.43
CA PRO A 679 -21.45 -6.04 6.12
C PRO A 679 -20.83 -7.44 6.03
N TYR A 680 -21.61 -8.45 6.38
CA TYR A 680 -21.25 -9.84 6.13
C TYR A 680 -22.45 -10.68 5.73
N THR A 681 -22.19 -11.76 5.03
CA THR A 681 -23.13 -12.80 4.65
C THR A 681 -23.10 -13.88 5.73
N PRO A 682 -24.22 -14.26 6.34
CA PRO A 682 -24.24 -15.31 7.34
C PRO A 682 -23.93 -16.68 6.73
N PHE A 683 -23.62 -17.64 7.58
CA PHE A 683 -23.47 -19.03 7.17
C PHE A 683 -24.82 -19.74 7.24
N ASP A 684 -25.00 -20.72 6.36
CA ASP A 684 -26.16 -21.63 6.33
C ASP A 684 -25.85 -22.82 7.25
N ALA A 685 -26.53 -22.88 8.39
CA ALA A 685 -26.37 -23.95 9.36
C ALA A 685 -26.86 -25.29 8.84
N ASP A 686 -27.97 -25.28 8.08
CA ASP A 686 -28.54 -26.49 7.49
C ASP A 686 -27.66 -27.10 6.41
N ALA A 687 -27.20 -26.27 5.48
CA ALA A 687 -26.24 -26.70 4.45
C ALA A 687 -24.90 -27.12 5.06
N THR A 688 -24.43 -26.44 6.12
CA THR A 688 -23.21 -26.80 6.83
C THR A 688 -23.31 -28.15 7.53
N ALA A 689 -24.49 -28.46 8.12
CA ALA A 689 -24.75 -29.73 8.81
C ALA A 689 -24.70 -30.95 7.89
N LEU A 690 -24.94 -30.79 6.59
CA LEU A 690 -24.92 -31.91 5.65
C LEU A 690 -23.51 -32.55 5.61
N ARG A 691 -23.42 -33.85 5.85
CA ARG A 691 -22.17 -34.62 5.78
C ARG A 691 -21.52 -34.51 4.41
N SER A 692 -22.32 -34.55 3.34
CA SER A 692 -21.85 -34.36 1.96
C SER A 692 -21.14 -33.01 1.72
N ASN A 693 -21.47 -31.97 2.50
CA ASN A 693 -20.80 -30.67 2.44
C ASN A 693 -19.63 -30.61 3.43
N TRP A 694 -19.89 -30.98 4.70
CA TRP A 694 -18.86 -30.86 5.73
C TRP A 694 -17.60 -31.72 5.46
N ASP A 695 -17.79 -32.97 5.07
CA ASP A 695 -16.68 -33.91 4.82
C ASP A 695 -15.77 -33.44 3.66
N VAL A 696 -16.32 -32.60 2.78
CA VAL A 696 -15.59 -32.03 1.63
C VAL A 696 -14.98 -30.67 1.96
N LEU A 697 -15.76 -29.80 2.59
CA LEU A 697 -15.37 -28.39 2.80
C LEU A 697 -14.51 -28.19 4.06
N GLY A 698 -14.81 -28.92 5.14
CA GLY A 698 -14.23 -28.72 6.47
C GLY A 698 -14.50 -27.32 7.04
N ARG A 699 -15.50 -26.62 6.53
CA ARG A 699 -15.89 -25.25 6.93
C ARG A 699 -17.35 -24.96 6.70
N SER A 700 -17.81 -23.88 7.30
CA SER A 700 -19.18 -23.38 7.13
C SER A 700 -19.49 -23.05 5.66
N VAL A 701 -20.73 -23.34 5.25
CA VAL A 701 -21.31 -22.96 3.96
C VAL A 701 -21.87 -21.55 4.04
N VAL A 702 -21.53 -20.69 3.09
CA VAL A 702 -22.03 -19.31 3.04
C VAL A 702 -23.45 -19.28 2.49
N ASP A 703 -24.35 -18.53 3.13
CA ASP A 703 -25.73 -18.32 2.68
C ASP A 703 -25.82 -17.09 1.75
N TYR A 704 -25.55 -17.29 0.49
CA TYR A 704 -25.64 -16.21 -0.51
C TYR A 704 -27.06 -15.69 -0.75
N SER A 705 -28.11 -16.37 -0.26
CA SER A 705 -29.49 -15.83 -0.30
C SER A 705 -29.64 -14.61 0.62
N ARG A 706 -28.80 -14.49 1.65
CA ARG A 706 -28.73 -13.36 2.59
C ARG A 706 -27.44 -12.55 2.43
N LEU A 707 -27.03 -12.36 1.19
CA LEU A 707 -25.77 -11.65 0.86
C LEU A 707 -25.67 -10.29 1.56
N ASN A 708 -24.67 -10.11 2.42
CA ASN A 708 -24.32 -8.86 3.12
C ASN A 708 -25.50 -8.21 3.87
N THR A 709 -26.45 -9.02 4.36
CA THR A 709 -27.63 -8.52 5.11
C THR A 709 -27.33 -8.18 6.55
N LEU A 710 -26.31 -8.77 7.14
CA LEU A 710 -25.88 -8.54 8.52
C LEU A 710 -24.66 -7.61 8.58
N ARG A 711 -24.37 -7.08 9.77
CA ARG A 711 -23.21 -6.22 10.01
C ARG A 711 -22.44 -6.67 11.26
N ASN A 712 -21.14 -6.64 11.15
CA ASN A 712 -20.25 -6.78 12.30
C ASN A 712 -20.40 -5.57 13.23
N PRO A 713 -20.09 -5.71 14.52
CA PRO A 713 -19.96 -4.58 15.43
C PRO A 713 -18.93 -3.55 14.96
N GLU A 714 -19.08 -2.32 15.40
CA GLU A 714 -18.08 -1.28 15.24
C GLU A 714 -16.80 -1.63 16.00
N PHE A 715 -15.66 -1.11 15.55
CA PHE A 715 -14.37 -1.43 16.12
C PHE A 715 -13.56 -0.17 16.39
N ASP A 716 -13.09 -0.05 17.63
CA ASP A 716 -12.23 1.03 18.08
C ASP A 716 -10.85 0.52 18.46
N ARG A 717 -9.80 1.19 17.99
CA ARG A 717 -8.42 0.81 18.29
C ARG A 717 -7.60 2.03 18.69
N LEU A 718 -6.82 1.88 19.77
CA LEU A 718 -5.82 2.85 20.19
C LEU A 718 -4.43 2.22 20.07
N ASN A 719 -3.55 2.87 19.34
CA ASN A 719 -2.13 2.52 19.26
C ASN A 719 -1.32 3.62 19.96
N VAL A 720 -0.27 3.24 20.70
CA VAL A 720 0.61 4.18 21.40
C VAL A 720 2.05 3.80 21.14
N ARG A 721 2.86 4.77 20.73
CA ARG A 721 4.27 4.57 20.41
C ARG A 721 5.15 5.59 21.11
N LEU A 722 6.24 5.12 21.70
CA LEU A 722 7.26 5.94 22.35
C LEU A 722 8.62 5.63 21.72
N ASP A 723 9.25 6.65 21.16
CA ASP A 723 10.58 6.55 20.55
C ASP A 723 11.62 7.33 21.37
N LYS A 724 12.81 6.78 21.46
CA LYS A 724 14.00 7.46 22.01
C LYS A 724 15.18 7.29 21.06
N LYS A 725 15.75 8.44 20.63
CA LYS A 725 16.92 8.45 19.75
C LYS A 725 18.16 9.00 20.48
N TRP A 726 19.28 8.32 20.32
CA TRP A 726 20.62 8.77 20.77
C TRP A 726 21.50 8.95 19.56
N TYR A 727 22.02 10.16 19.38
CA TYR A 727 22.95 10.48 18.30
C TYR A 727 24.38 10.46 18.85
N LEU A 728 25.19 9.55 18.34
CA LEU A 728 26.62 9.39 18.65
C LEU A 728 27.46 10.06 17.54
N LYS A 729 28.78 10.13 17.68
CA LYS A 729 29.64 10.79 16.69
C LYS A 729 29.53 10.21 15.28
N LYS A 730 29.44 8.88 15.13
CA LYS A 730 29.39 8.16 13.86
C LYS A 730 28.27 7.13 13.76
N SER A 731 27.40 7.06 14.76
CA SER A 731 26.29 6.12 14.80
C SER A 731 25.10 6.75 15.50
N TYR A 732 23.92 6.15 15.34
CA TYR A 732 22.75 6.47 16.17
C TYR A 732 22.06 5.19 16.58
N ILE A 733 21.36 5.29 17.71
CA ILE A 733 20.49 4.24 18.21
C ILE A 733 19.07 4.82 18.27
N ASN A 734 18.08 4.08 17.79
CA ASN A 734 16.68 4.33 18.05
C ASN A 734 16.08 3.11 18.72
N LEU A 735 15.56 3.31 19.92
CA LEU A 735 14.74 2.32 20.63
C LEU A 735 13.31 2.81 20.63
N TYR A 736 12.38 1.96 20.21
CA TYR A 736 10.97 2.29 20.28
C TYR A 736 10.17 1.19 20.99
N PHE A 737 9.12 1.62 21.65
CA PHE A 737 8.11 0.78 22.25
C PHE A 737 6.77 1.14 21.60
N ASP A 738 6.09 0.16 21.02
CA ASP A 738 4.84 0.33 20.30
C ASP A 738 3.80 -0.65 20.88
N VAL A 739 2.67 -0.13 21.31
CA VAL A 739 1.54 -0.90 21.82
C VAL A 739 0.40 -0.75 20.86
N GLN A 740 0.11 -1.82 20.12
CA GLN A 740 -1.05 -1.88 19.24
C GLN A 740 -2.26 -2.35 20.02
N ASN A 741 -3.41 -1.79 19.69
CA ASN A 741 -4.68 -2.13 20.31
C ASN A 741 -4.65 -2.05 21.84
N ALA A 742 -4.19 -0.92 22.38
CA ALA A 742 -4.07 -0.69 23.83
C ALA A 742 -5.43 -0.76 24.58
N LEU A 743 -6.55 -0.65 23.87
CA LEU A 743 -7.91 -0.83 24.41
C LEU A 743 -8.32 -2.29 24.54
N ALA A 744 -7.51 -3.25 24.05
CA ALA A 744 -7.86 -4.67 23.97
C ALA A 744 -9.19 -4.94 23.23
N SER A 745 -9.55 -4.07 22.28
CA SER A 745 -10.78 -4.19 21.50
C SER A 745 -10.74 -5.44 20.62
N LYS A 746 -11.86 -6.15 20.55
CA LYS A 746 -12.02 -7.34 19.70
C LYS A 746 -12.63 -6.94 18.37
N ILE A 747 -12.02 -7.39 17.28
CA ILE A 747 -12.65 -7.41 15.95
C ILE A 747 -13.53 -8.65 15.90
N VAL A 748 -14.82 -8.44 15.87
CA VAL A 748 -15.81 -9.51 15.76
C VAL A 748 -16.18 -9.67 14.29
N SER A 749 -16.11 -10.89 13.80
CA SER A 749 -16.52 -11.29 12.45
C SER A 749 -17.69 -12.26 12.52
N ALA A 750 -18.24 -12.64 11.35
CA ALA A 750 -19.30 -13.63 11.26
C ALA A 750 -18.95 -14.88 12.08
N PRO A 751 -19.81 -15.34 13.02
CA PRO A 751 -19.55 -16.55 13.79
C PRO A 751 -19.50 -17.75 12.85
N PHE A 752 -18.56 -18.67 13.09
CA PHE A 752 -18.47 -19.89 12.31
C PHE A 752 -19.51 -20.90 12.76
N ILE A 753 -19.97 -21.76 11.86
CA ILE A 753 -20.73 -22.96 12.16
C ILE A 753 -19.78 -24.15 12.09
N ASP A 754 -19.51 -24.81 13.21
CA ASP A 754 -18.69 -26.03 13.28
C ASP A 754 -19.59 -27.24 13.59
N VAL A 755 -19.08 -28.45 13.35
CA VAL A 755 -19.74 -29.68 13.79
C VAL A 755 -19.35 -30.00 15.24
N GLN A 756 -20.34 -30.48 15.99
CA GLN A 756 -20.07 -30.99 17.34
C GLN A 756 -19.21 -32.26 17.25
N ARG A 757 -18.32 -32.45 18.20
CA ARG A 757 -17.38 -33.56 18.22
C ARG A 757 -17.47 -34.32 19.55
N ASP A 758 -17.29 -35.62 19.48
CA ASP A 758 -17.17 -36.47 20.63
C ASP A 758 -15.81 -36.30 21.37
N VAL A 759 -15.61 -37.05 22.43
CA VAL A 759 -14.36 -37.00 23.24
C VAL A 759 -13.12 -37.46 22.45
N ALA A 760 -13.30 -38.22 21.38
CA ALA A 760 -12.24 -38.67 20.47
C ALA A 760 -11.98 -37.65 19.33
N GLY A 761 -12.80 -36.58 19.26
CA GLY A 761 -12.69 -35.52 18.21
C GLY A 761 -13.43 -35.86 16.92
N ALA A 762 -14.18 -36.94 16.85
CA ALA A 762 -14.98 -37.30 15.68
C ALA A 762 -16.29 -36.51 15.60
N PRO A 763 -16.74 -36.06 14.40
CA PRO A 763 -18.02 -35.39 14.24
C PRO A 763 -19.19 -36.24 14.70
N ILE A 764 -20.11 -35.65 15.47
CA ILE A 764 -21.30 -36.35 15.97
C ILE A 764 -22.42 -36.31 14.93
N VAL A 765 -22.81 -37.49 14.45
CA VAL A 765 -23.97 -37.64 13.52
C VAL A 765 -25.24 -37.33 14.28
N ASP A 766 -26.16 -36.60 13.63
CA ASP A 766 -27.48 -36.34 14.20
C ASP A 766 -28.25 -37.67 14.37
N PRO A 767 -28.70 -38.02 15.59
CA PRO A 767 -29.39 -39.28 15.83
C PRO A 767 -30.74 -39.33 15.10
N ASN A 768 -31.30 -38.19 14.70
CA ASN A 768 -32.59 -38.14 13.99
C ASN A 768 -32.44 -38.10 12.46
N ASP A 769 -31.23 -37.74 11.96
CA ASP A 769 -30.92 -37.68 10.53
C ASP A 769 -29.48 -38.09 10.26
N PRO A 770 -29.20 -39.33 9.83
CA PRO A 770 -27.86 -39.82 9.60
C PRO A 770 -27.11 -39.14 8.45
N THR A 771 -27.77 -38.32 7.66
CA THR A 771 -27.16 -37.53 6.59
C THR A 771 -26.52 -36.21 7.10
N ARG A 772 -26.72 -35.90 8.38
CA ARG A 772 -26.30 -34.64 9.01
C ARG A 772 -25.39 -34.85 10.22
N TYR A 773 -24.59 -33.83 10.51
CA TYR A 773 -23.89 -33.68 11.79
C TYR A 773 -24.65 -32.72 12.70
N LEU A 774 -24.53 -32.89 14.01
CA LEU A 774 -24.90 -31.84 14.97
C LEU A 774 -23.92 -30.66 14.84
N THR A 775 -24.47 -29.46 14.79
CA THR A 775 -23.66 -28.23 14.63
C THR A 775 -23.62 -27.41 15.91
N THR A 776 -22.62 -26.54 16.00
CA THR A 776 -22.47 -25.55 17.04
C THR A 776 -21.91 -24.27 16.46
N GLU A 777 -22.25 -23.14 17.07
CA GLU A 777 -21.73 -21.84 16.66
C GLU A 777 -20.43 -21.55 17.42
N LEU A 778 -19.41 -21.08 16.71
CA LEU A 778 -18.13 -20.67 17.26
C LEU A 778 -17.96 -19.16 17.12
N GLU A 779 -17.65 -18.48 18.22
CA GLU A 779 -17.29 -17.07 18.19
C GLU A 779 -16.04 -16.86 17.29
N ASN A 780 -16.16 -15.94 16.34
CA ASN A 780 -15.06 -15.51 15.48
C ASN A 780 -14.66 -14.10 15.88
N ALA A 781 -13.91 -14.00 16.95
CA ALA A 781 -13.40 -12.73 17.46
C ALA A 781 -11.88 -12.78 17.59
N SER A 782 -11.22 -11.75 17.09
CA SER A 782 -9.78 -11.59 17.21
C SER A 782 -9.46 -10.20 17.70
N GLY A 783 -8.36 -10.06 18.40
CA GLY A 783 -7.88 -8.78 18.91
C GLY A 783 -7.30 -8.95 20.30
N THR A 784 -6.05 -8.60 20.41
CA THR A 784 -5.31 -8.59 21.70
C THR A 784 -4.42 -7.36 21.72
N VAL A 785 -3.97 -6.98 22.89
CA VAL A 785 -2.91 -5.99 23.04
C VAL A 785 -1.61 -6.59 22.54
N LEU A 786 -0.97 -5.95 21.56
CA LEU A 786 0.30 -6.39 20.99
C LEU A 786 1.41 -5.39 21.32
N PRO A 787 2.12 -5.56 22.44
CA PRO A 787 3.30 -4.76 22.72
C PRO A 787 4.47 -5.24 21.86
N SER A 788 5.22 -4.31 21.33
CA SER A 788 6.44 -4.58 20.58
C SER A 788 7.56 -3.62 20.96
N ILE A 789 8.78 -4.12 20.91
CA ILE A 789 10.00 -3.33 21.11
C ILE A 789 10.81 -3.46 19.83
N GLY A 790 11.30 -2.33 19.32
CA GLY A 790 12.20 -2.36 18.19
C GLY A 790 13.47 -1.58 18.46
N PHE A 791 14.53 -2.05 17.83
CA PHE A 791 15.88 -1.50 17.94
C PHE A 791 16.43 -1.20 16.54
N ILE A 792 16.92 0.00 16.35
CA ILE A 792 17.59 0.41 15.10
C ILE A 792 18.96 0.98 15.45
N PHE A 793 20.00 0.44 14.82
CA PHE A 793 21.37 0.92 14.91
C PHE A 793 21.81 1.40 13.53
N GLY A 794 22.09 2.70 13.42
CA GLY A 794 22.63 3.31 12.19
C GLY A 794 24.11 3.62 12.32
N PHE A 795 24.90 3.37 11.24
CA PHE A 795 26.36 3.52 11.20
C PHE A 795 26.90 4.13 9.90
#